data_48fc86ef0d5c6f0325e03439e219d04f
#
_entry.id   48fc86ef0d5c6f0325e03439e219d04f
#
_cell.length_a   1.000
_cell.length_b   1.000
_cell.length_c   1.000
_cell.angle_alpha   90.00
_cell.angle_beta   90.00
_cell.angle_gamma   90.00
#
_symmetry.space_group_name_H-M   'P 1'
#
loop_
_entity.id
_entity.type
_entity.pdbx_description
1 polymer ?
#
loop_
_entity_poly.entity_id
_entity_poly.type
_entity_poly.pdbx_seq_one_letter_code
_entity_poly.pdbx_strand_id
1 'polypeptide(L)'
;MNWSLFPFLRIAFALGCGIFIYEYLDLPIQWGTYPFLLALCSYLIVEYLIKLQINKSFANGFLLIIIVFFFGGIIVNLKKSKLENSILVAGKDEKIVLYGKISERLKSATKSKFILKTIWEKTDQQTAKKYNTEIIVTFDANDTIAKTYKEGDYILARTHLRQVKSTNNPEAFDYAYYLKTKGILQQGYIKPGAHRIDTLNQENFFMKTARFCSNYASITFRKYINDPQILGIAEAILLGQNLLLSEDIYQNYSDTGAIHVLSVSGLHVAIFISVFIWMFSKSSREDFTWKILKITILLAIVWFYVILTGMAPSVIRAGTMVSLYLIGTNLFKGTNSYNIIAIAAIVMLIFNPFYIFQASFQFSFISLLSILYFQPKIKAWWKPDGKAGNFVWDLINVSLAAQIMIFPVTIYYFHQFPSYFAISGIIAVPLVTIIIYSGTLLIIFEAICSSINLLLAPLFTLLIKWLNVSIEWISELPYSKIENIWISDIGLLLMILSIIFLIVWLEVRRIGFFYSLLVCLILIVIENRIDYFNASEKHDVIVYDTYWGYLVDIIEKKSLWSIKFGDLSQKNIDFAAKNNRIKHRLVQNIENSAKDKNLISTNGMLMYLANDEEHLNILRDKIKVKLLIITKCKNNSPEKLLRKFEPEIVVLDRNLQPWIVEKWLNLPDNFFTKIHNIKVDGAFVLSAYQTK
;
A
#
# COMPACT_ATOMS: atom_id res chain seq x y z
N MET A 1 19.91 26.24 -7.64
CA MET A 1 20.33 24.81 -7.59
C MET A 1 21.15 24.49 -8.84
N ASN A 2 22.42 24.11 -8.69
CA ASN A 2 23.25 23.80 -9.87
C ASN A 2 22.96 22.36 -10.31
N TRP A 3 22.11 22.20 -11.32
CA TRP A 3 21.63 20.90 -11.80
C TRP A 3 22.73 19.94 -12.27
N SER A 4 23.92 20.46 -12.58
CA SER A 4 25.07 19.65 -12.94
C SER A 4 25.57 18.75 -11.79
N LEU A 5 25.25 19.11 -10.53
CA LEU A 5 25.61 18.35 -9.34
C LEU A 5 24.73 17.12 -9.09
N PHE A 6 23.61 16.99 -9.82
CA PHE A 6 22.60 15.95 -9.59
C PHE A 6 22.30 15.12 -10.85
N PRO A 7 23.28 14.50 -11.51
CA PRO A 7 23.07 13.76 -12.74
C PRO A 7 22.14 12.57 -12.56
N PHE A 8 22.29 11.80 -11.47
CA PHE A 8 21.47 10.61 -11.23
C PHE A 8 20.02 10.93 -10.89
N LEU A 9 19.72 12.12 -10.34
CA LEU A 9 18.33 12.53 -10.08
C LEU A 9 17.54 12.69 -11.39
N ARG A 10 18.17 13.23 -12.45
CA ARG A 10 17.55 13.35 -13.78
C ARG A 10 17.29 11.99 -14.40
N ILE A 11 18.25 11.09 -14.27
CA ILE A 11 18.15 9.70 -14.75
C ILE A 11 17.02 8.97 -14.02
N ALA A 12 16.95 9.09 -12.67
CA ALA A 12 15.87 8.49 -11.88
C ALA A 12 14.50 9.02 -12.27
N PHE A 13 14.39 10.33 -12.49
CA PHE A 13 13.15 10.96 -12.91
C PHE A 13 12.71 10.49 -14.30
N ALA A 14 13.62 10.47 -15.28
CA ALA A 14 13.33 9.98 -16.63
C ALA A 14 12.88 8.51 -16.62
N LEU A 15 13.58 7.65 -15.86
CA LEU A 15 13.21 6.25 -15.68
C LEU A 15 11.80 6.11 -15.07
N GLY A 16 11.54 6.86 -14.00
CA GLY A 16 10.23 6.87 -13.33
C GLY A 16 9.10 7.33 -14.23
N CYS A 17 9.30 8.41 -14.99
CA CYS A 17 8.32 8.90 -15.97
C CYS A 17 8.05 7.86 -17.07
N GLY A 18 9.10 7.20 -17.59
CA GLY A 18 8.95 6.13 -18.57
C GLY A 18 8.11 4.98 -18.03
N ILE A 19 8.43 4.46 -16.85
CA ILE A 19 7.66 3.40 -16.19
C ILE A 19 6.20 3.82 -16.00
N PHE A 20 5.98 5.04 -15.46
CA PHE A 20 4.63 5.54 -15.14
C PHE A 20 3.76 5.66 -16.40
N ILE A 21 4.27 6.32 -17.45
CA ILE A 21 3.51 6.57 -18.68
C ILE A 21 3.16 5.26 -19.38
N TYR A 22 4.10 4.31 -19.46
CA TYR A 22 3.87 3.04 -20.14
C TYR A 22 2.88 2.14 -19.40
N GLU A 23 2.88 2.12 -18.07
CA GLU A 23 1.87 1.37 -17.31
C GLU A 23 0.51 2.05 -17.34
N TYR A 24 0.47 3.39 -17.18
CA TYR A 24 -0.79 4.14 -17.13
C TYR A 24 -1.56 4.13 -18.46
N LEU A 25 -0.85 4.29 -19.60
CA LEU A 25 -1.44 4.29 -20.93
C LEU A 25 -1.49 2.89 -21.56
N ASP A 26 -1.04 1.87 -20.86
CA ASP A 26 -0.96 0.47 -21.35
C ASP A 26 -0.28 0.34 -22.72
N LEU A 27 0.83 1.07 -22.91
CA LEU A 27 1.52 1.14 -24.19
C LEU A 27 2.24 -0.18 -24.51
N PRO A 28 2.12 -0.70 -25.75
CA PRO A 28 2.78 -1.94 -26.13
C PRO A 28 4.31 -1.78 -26.20
N ILE A 29 5.02 -2.89 -25.98
CA ILE A 29 6.49 -2.92 -25.91
C ILE A 29 7.17 -2.30 -27.13
N GLN A 30 6.56 -2.42 -28.30
CA GLN A 30 7.08 -1.88 -29.56
C GLN A 30 7.28 -0.36 -29.54
N TRP A 31 6.36 0.36 -28.87
CA TRP A 31 6.45 1.81 -28.69
C TRP A 31 7.62 2.23 -27.76
N GLY A 32 8.16 1.30 -27.00
CA GLY A 32 9.38 1.50 -26.21
C GLY A 32 10.64 1.09 -26.95
N THR A 33 10.64 -0.07 -27.62
CA THR A 33 11.84 -0.64 -28.23
C THR A 33 12.31 0.15 -29.44
N TYR A 34 11.43 0.54 -30.36
CA TYR A 34 11.84 1.30 -31.54
C TYR A 34 12.41 2.69 -31.23
N PRO A 35 11.73 3.55 -30.40
CA PRO A 35 12.31 4.82 -30.01
C PRO A 35 13.58 4.67 -29.18
N PHE A 36 13.68 3.64 -28.33
CA PHE A 36 14.91 3.34 -27.60
C PHE A 36 16.09 3.08 -28.53
N LEU A 37 15.92 2.19 -29.53
CA LEU A 37 16.95 1.89 -30.51
C LEU A 37 17.32 3.12 -31.36
N LEU A 38 16.33 3.90 -31.78
CA LEU A 38 16.56 5.13 -32.54
C LEU A 38 17.37 6.14 -31.68
N ALA A 39 16.99 6.35 -30.42
CA ALA A 39 17.74 7.25 -29.56
C ALA A 39 19.15 6.75 -29.25
N LEU A 40 19.32 5.44 -29.07
CA LEU A 40 20.63 4.82 -28.85
C LEU A 40 21.54 4.98 -30.11
N CYS A 41 21.02 4.72 -31.32
CA CYS A 41 21.73 4.95 -32.54
C CYS A 41 22.10 6.43 -32.72
N SER A 42 21.17 7.34 -32.44
CA SER A 42 21.43 8.79 -32.49
C SER A 42 22.51 9.19 -31.48
N TYR A 43 22.50 8.63 -30.26
CA TYR A 43 23.55 8.87 -29.26
C TYR A 43 24.93 8.42 -29.76
N LEU A 44 25.01 7.21 -30.35
CA LEU A 44 26.26 6.67 -30.89
C LEU A 44 26.76 7.51 -32.06
N ILE A 45 25.87 7.97 -32.95
CA ILE A 45 26.21 8.86 -34.07
C ILE A 45 26.77 10.19 -33.54
N VAL A 46 26.12 10.81 -32.57
CA VAL A 46 26.59 12.06 -31.97
C VAL A 46 27.93 11.86 -31.28
N GLU A 47 28.14 10.74 -30.58
CA GLU A 47 29.38 10.47 -29.85
C GLU A 47 30.55 10.19 -30.75
N TYR A 48 30.37 9.41 -31.80
CA TYR A 48 31.48 8.93 -32.67
C TYR A 48 31.67 9.69 -33.98
N LEU A 49 30.59 10.22 -34.58
CA LEU A 49 30.68 10.83 -35.91
C LEU A 49 30.70 12.35 -35.90
N ILE A 50 30.06 13.00 -34.92
CA ILE A 50 29.99 14.45 -34.86
C ILE A 50 31.14 15.02 -34.06
N LYS A 51 32.14 15.54 -34.78
CA LYS A 51 33.30 16.27 -34.16
C LYS A 51 32.98 17.70 -33.69
N LEU A 52 31.73 18.13 -33.75
CA LEU A 52 31.31 19.48 -33.39
C LEU A 52 31.44 19.70 -31.86
N GLN A 53 32.34 20.59 -31.44
CA GLN A 53 32.71 20.83 -30.03
C GLN A 53 31.63 21.59 -29.26
N ILE A 54 30.66 22.26 -29.87
CA ILE A 54 29.84 23.31 -29.27
C ILE A 54 28.54 22.66 -28.79
N ASN A 55 28.00 21.95 -28.44
CA ASN A 55 26.73 21.40 -27.89
C ASN A 55 26.68 19.86 -27.73
N LYS A 56 27.80 19.18 -27.93
CA LYS A 56 27.88 17.73 -27.79
C LYS A 56 27.41 17.25 -26.40
N SER A 57 27.82 17.95 -25.34
CA SER A 57 27.45 17.61 -23.98
C SER A 57 25.94 17.75 -23.71
N PHE A 58 25.30 18.77 -24.29
CA PHE A 58 23.86 18.97 -24.15
C PHE A 58 23.07 17.90 -24.93
N ALA A 59 23.46 17.65 -26.18
CA ALA A 59 22.82 16.64 -27.03
C ALA A 59 22.92 15.23 -26.42
N ASN A 60 24.11 14.86 -25.95
CA ASN A 60 24.32 13.58 -25.28
C ASN A 60 23.52 13.44 -24.01
N GLY A 61 23.45 14.51 -23.19
CA GLY A 61 22.63 14.52 -21.98
C GLY A 61 21.15 14.36 -22.27
N PHE A 62 20.64 15.05 -23.30
CA PHE A 62 19.26 14.95 -23.73
C PHE A 62 18.91 13.56 -24.28
N LEU A 63 19.74 13.02 -25.16
CA LEU A 63 19.56 11.67 -25.70
C LEU A 63 19.62 10.60 -24.62
N LEU A 64 20.50 10.73 -23.61
CA LEU A 64 20.55 9.83 -22.47
C LEU A 64 19.24 9.83 -21.69
N ILE A 65 18.64 10.98 -21.45
CA ILE A 65 17.33 11.09 -20.79
C ILE A 65 16.24 10.36 -21.59
N ILE A 66 16.23 10.52 -22.91
CA ILE A 66 15.29 9.83 -23.80
C ILE A 66 15.51 8.31 -23.79
N ILE A 67 16.75 7.86 -23.87
CA ILE A 67 17.11 6.43 -23.77
C ILE A 67 16.59 5.84 -22.46
N VAL A 68 16.84 6.51 -21.34
CA VAL A 68 16.42 6.03 -19.99
C VAL A 68 14.90 6.04 -19.86
N PHE A 69 14.22 7.02 -20.42
CA PHE A 69 12.75 7.06 -20.43
C PHE A 69 12.16 5.83 -21.16
N PHE A 70 12.60 5.55 -22.38
CA PHE A 70 12.10 4.39 -23.14
C PHE A 70 12.56 3.06 -22.53
N PHE A 71 13.73 3.02 -21.91
CA PHE A 71 14.20 1.87 -21.13
C PHE A 71 13.23 1.55 -19.96
N GLY A 72 12.71 2.57 -19.29
CA GLY A 72 11.66 2.42 -18.27
C GLY A 72 10.40 1.74 -18.83
N GLY A 73 9.95 2.15 -20.02
CA GLY A 73 8.83 1.51 -20.71
C GLY A 73 9.10 0.04 -21.08
N ILE A 74 10.31 -0.28 -21.52
CA ILE A 74 10.71 -1.66 -21.85
C ILE A 74 10.68 -2.54 -20.59
N ILE A 75 11.27 -2.08 -19.48
CA ILE A 75 11.35 -2.87 -18.24
C ILE A 75 9.95 -3.18 -17.70
N VAL A 76 9.03 -2.21 -17.71
CA VAL A 76 7.67 -2.43 -17.21
C VAL A 76 6.92 -3.44 -18.07
N ASN A 77 7.04 -3.36 -19.39
CA ASN A 77 6.42 -4.31 -20.32
C ASN A 77 6.98 -5.74 -20.16
N LEU A 78 8.30 -5.88 -20.03
CA LEU A 78 8.94 -7.18 -19.78
C LEU A 78 8.46 -7.78 -18.46
N LYS A 79 8.33 -6.97 -17.42
CA LYS A 79 7.84 -7.43 -16.13
C LYS A 79 6.37 -7.83 -16.20
N LYS A 80 5.54 -7.05 -16.91
CA LYS A 80 4.12 -7.33 -17.15
C LYS A 80 3.93 -8.65 -17.89
N SER A 81 4.61 -8.81 -19.03
CA SER A 81 4.59 -10.05 -19.81
C SER A 81 5.04 -11.26 -18.99
N LYS A 82 6.10 -11.11 -18.18
CA LYS A 82 6.53 -12.18 -17.27
C LYS A 82 5.46 -12.55 -16.23
N LEU A 83 4.76 -11.56 -15.68
CA LEU A 83 3.67 -11.79 -14.72
C LEU A 83 2.47 -12.45 -15.39
N GLU A 84 2.06 -12.01 -16.57
CA GLU A 84 0.93 -12.57 -17.32
C GLU A 84 1.23 -14.02 -17.75
N ASN A 85 2.43 -14.29 -18.24
CA ASN A 85 2.89 -15.65 -18.55
C ASN A 85 3.02 -16.55 -17.32
N SER A 86 2.98 -15.96 -16.13
CA SER A 86 3.02 -16.67 -14.86
C SER A 86 1.64 -16.98 -14.30
N ILE A 87 0.57 -16.67 -15.03
CA ILE A 87 -0.79 -17.08 -14.66
C ILE A 87 -0.94 -18.57 -14.95
N LEU A 88 -1.26 -19.33 -13.91
CA LEU A 88 -1.59 -20.73 -14.04
C LEU A 88 -2.96 -20.86 -14.71
N VAL A 89 -2.96 -21.29 -15.96
CA VAL A 89 -4.18 -21.55 -16.71
C VAL A 89 -4.59 -23.00 -16.43
N ALA A 90 -5.29 -23.21 -15.30
CA ALA A 90 -6.05 -24.42 -15.10
C ALA A 90 -7.46 -24.24 -15.65
N GLY A 91 -8.07 -25.29 -16.16
CA GLY A 91 -9.50 -25.30 -16.48
C GLY A 91 -10.31 -24.82 -15.26
N LYS A 92 -11.50 -24.26 -15.49
CA LYS A 92 -12.32 -23.64 -14.41
C LYS A 92 -12.54 -24.54 -13.19
N ASP A 93 -12.40 -25.86 -13.34
CA ASP A 93 -12.63 -26.89 -12.30
C ASP A 93 -11.41 -27.79 -12.01
N GLU A 94 -10.25 -27.54 -12.62
CA GLU A 94 -9.05 -28.36 -12.37
C GLU A 94 -8.42 -28.05 -11.03
N LYS A 95 -8.15 -29.12 -10.27
CA LYS A 95 -7.37 -29.04 -9.02
C LYS A 95 -5.89 -29.09 -9.35
N ILE A 96 -5.16 -28.15 -8.79
CA ILE A 96 -3.71 -28.05 -8.94
C ILE A 96 -3.04 -28.43 -7.63
N VAL A 97 -2.00 -29.24 -7.70
CA VAL A 97 -1.10 -29.51 -6.59
C VAL A 97 0.06 -28.53 -6.67
N LEU A 98 0.24 -27.75 -5.63
CA LEU A 98 1.26 -26.74 -5.50
C LEU A 98 2.28 -27.15 -4.45
N TYR A 99 3.55 -26.98 -4.77
CA TYR A 99 4.62 -27.06 -3.79
C TYR A 99 5.32 -25.70 -3.73
N GLY A 100 5.46 -25.16 -2.54
CA GLY A 100 6.05 -23.84 -2.38
C GLY A 100 6.43 -23.54 -0.95
N LYS A 101 7.16 -22.43 -0.80
CA LYS A 101 7.61 -21.88 0.47
C LYS A 101 6.68 -20.77 0.92
N ILE A 102 6.26 -20.76 2.16
CA ILE A 102 5.54 -19.64 2.78
C ILE A 102 6.50 -18.45 2.89
N SER A 103 6.19 -17.38 2.16
CA SER A 103 6.99 -16.13 2.17
C SER A 103 6.56 -15.19 3.29
N GLU A 104 5.23 -15.03 3.49
CA GLU A 104 4.67 -14.06 4.43
C GLU A 104 3.35 -14.60 4.99
N ARG A 105 3.10 -14.35 6.28
CA ARG A 105 1.80 -14.59 6.91
C ARG A 105 0.99 -13.30 6.91
N LEU A 106 -0.19 -13.33 6.28
CA LEU A 106 -1.08 -12.18 6.20
C LEU A 106 -2.03 -12.14 7.40
N LYS A 107 -2.23 -10.94 7.95
CA LYS A 107 -3.19 -10.73 9.05
C LYS A 107 -4.61 -11.01 8.56
N SER A 108 -5.34 -11.84 9.29
CA SER A 108 -6.74 -12.16 9.02
C SER A 108 -7.43 -12.49 10.34
N ALA A 109 -8.69 -12.05 10.51
CA ALA A 109 -9.41 -12.20 11.77
C ALA A 109 -9.77 -13.66 12.07
N THR A 110 -10.12 -14.46 11.06
CA THR A 110 -10.68 -15.80 11.27
C THR A 110 -9.94 -16.90 10.53
N LYS A 111 -9.24 -16.61 9.43
CA LYS A 111 -8.63 -17.61 8.54
C LYS A 111 -7.11 -17.49 8.56
N SER A 112 -6.40 -18.60 8.38
CA SER A 112 -4.96 -18.55 8.13
C SER A 112 -4.71 -18.21 6.67
N LYS A 113 -4.04 -17.09 6.42
CA LYS A 113 -3.77 -16.56 5.07
C LYS A 113 -2.28 -16.32 4.89
N PHE A 114 -1.72 -16.84 3.79
CA PHE A 114 -0.28 -16.75 3.52
C PHE A 114 -0.02 -16.38 2.07
N ILE A 115 1.15 -15.77 1.83
CA ILE A 115 1.75 -15.66 0.51
C ILE A 115 2.65 -16.89 0.34
N LEU A 116 2.37 -17.70 -0.68
CA LEU A 116 3.14 -18.87 -1.04
C LEU A 116 3.96 -18.57 -2.29
N LYS A 117 5.28 -18.68 -2.19
CA LYS A 117 6.18 -18.65 -3.34
C LYS A 117 6.28 -20.08 -3.89
N THR A 118 5.63 -20.30 -5.03
CA THR A 118 5.57 -21.62 -5.67
C THR A 118 6.93 -22.00 -6.26
N ILE A 119 7.29 -23.27 -6.16
CA ILE A 119 8.51 -23.85 -6.72
C ILE A 119 8.17 -24.74 -7.90
N TRP A 120 7.13 -25.57 -7.75
CA TRP A 120 6.57 -26.36 -8.83
C TRP A 120 5.07 -26.56 -8.64
N GLU A 121 4.44 -26.93 -9.74
CA GLU A 121 3.03 -27.24 -9.82
C GLU A 121 2.81 -28.54 -10.58
N LYS A 122 1.72 -29.22 -10.28
CA LYS A 122 1.26 -30.40 -11.00
C LYS A 122 -0.25 -30.35 -11.14
N THR A 123 -0.72 -30.47 -12.37
CA THR A 123 -2.13 -30.69 -12.70
C THR A 123 -2.37 -32.19 -12.82
N ASP A 124 -3.61 -32.65 -12.64
CA ASP A 124 -3.94 -34.09 -12.70
C ASP A 124 -3.57 -34.73 -14.05
N GLN A 125 -3.46 -33.94 -15.13
CA GLN A 125 -3.17 -34.40 -16.49
C GLN A 125 -1.76 -34.06 -16.99
N GLN A 126 -0.92 -33.35 -16.24
CA GLN A 126 0.39 -32.88 -16.69
C GLN A 126 1.52 -33.28 -15.76
N THR A 127 2.74 -33.37 -16.31
CA THR A 127 3.98 -33.50 -15.54
C THR A 127 4.23 -32.26 -14.70
N ALA A 128 4.90 -32.43 -13.55
CA ALA A 128 5.27 -31.32 -12.68
C ALA A 128 6.11 -30.27 -13.45
N LYS A 129 5.67 -29.02 -13.45
CA LYS A 129 6.40 -27.89 -14.05
C LYS A 129 7.01 -27.04 -12.96
N LYS A 130 8.24 -26.57 -13.20
CA LYS A 130 8.90 -25.60 -12.31
C LYS A 130 8.23 -24.24 -12.49
N TYR A 131 7.80 -23.67 -11.36
CA TYR A 131 7.07 -22.43 -11.36
C TYR A 131 7.63 -21.52 -10.26
N ASN A 132 7.76 -20.23 -10.53
CA ASN A 132 8.30 -19.27 -9.56
C ASN A 132 7.41 -18.03 -9.51
N THR A 133 6.25 -18.19 -8.88
CA THR A 133 5.28 -17.10 -8.69
C THR A 133 4.85 -17.01 -7.25
N GLU A 134 4.35 -15.86 -6.86
CA GLU A 134 3.73 -15.66 -5.55
C GLU A 134 2.21 -15.71 -5.69
N ILE A 135 1.57 -16.51 -4.87
CA ILE A 135 0.12 -16.66 -4.81
C ILE A 135 -0.37 -16.50 -3.38
N ILE A 136 -1.59 -16.01 -3.22
CA ILE A 136 -2.23 -16.00 -1.90
C ILE A 136 -2.95 -17.31 -1.69
N VAL A 137 -2.66 -17.99 -0.57
CA VAL A 137 -3.37 -19.18 -0.12
C VAL A 137 -4.13 -18.89 1.16
N THR A 138 -5.39 -19.29 1.19
CA THR A 138 -6.27 -19.12 2.35
C THR A 138 -6.73 -20.48 2.81
N PHE A 139 -6.49 -20.80 4.08
CA PHE A 139 -6.91 -22.05 4.71
C PHE A 139 -8.25 -21.86 5.42
N ASP A 140 -8.96 -22.96 5.63
CA ASP A 140 -10.20 -22.96 6.39
C ASP A 140 -9.97 -22.47 7.83
N ALA A 141 -10.97 -21.81 8.41
CA ALA A 141 -10.89 -21.29 9.78
C ALA A 141 -10.73 -22.40 10.83
N ASN A 142 -11.26 -23.58 10.54
CA ASN A 142 -11.23 -24.76 11.42
C ASN A 142 -9.95 -25.59 11.27
N ASP A 143 -9.05 -25.20 10.35
CA ASP A 143 -7.81 -25.92 10.11
C ASP A 143 -6.78 -25.63 11.18
N THR A 144 -6.62 -26.55 12.12
CA THR A 144 -5.68 -26.43 13.24
C THR A 144 -4.22 -26.54 12.79
N ILE A 145 -3.95 -27.35 11.75
CA ILE A 145 -2.59 -27.55 11.23
C ILE A 145 -2.11 -26.28 10.54
N ALA A 146 -2.94 -25.63 9.73
CA ALA A 146 -2.58 -24.40 9.07
C ALA A 146 -2.27 -23.24 10.05
N LYS A 147 -2.83 -23.27 11.26
CA LYS A 147 -2.52 -22.27 12.31
C LYS A 147 -1.09 -22.38 12.82
N THR A 148 -0.48 -23.56 12.74
CA THR A 148 0.91 -23.82 13.20
C THR A 148 1.97 -23.43 12.18
N TYR A 149 1.58 -23.20 10.91
CA TYR A 149 2.52 -22.85 9.85
C TYR A 149 3.20 -21.51 10.12
N LYS A 150 4.49 -21.49 9.80
CA LYS A 150 5.37 -20.32 9.95
C LYS A 150 5.93 -19.88 8.60
N GLU A 151 6.37 -18.65 8.55
CA GLU A 151 7.11 -18.15 7.41
C GLU A 151 8.35 -19.02 7.18
N GLY A 152 8.56 -19.43 5.91
CA GLY A 152 9.62 -20.26 5.47
C GLY A 152 9.33 -21.75 5.46
N ASP A 153 8.22 -22.20 5.99
CA ASP A 153 7.81 -23.58 5.86
C ASP A 153 7.51 -23.92 4.40
N TYR A 154 7.85 -25.14 4.01
CA TYR A 154 7.50 -25.66 2.69
C TYR A 154 6.22 -26.47 2.81
N ILE A 155 5.27 -26.19 1.96
CA ILE A 155 3.99 -26.87 1.95
C ILE A 155 3.68 -27.46 0.57
N LEU A 156 3.08 -28.65 0.61
CA LEU A 156 2.40 -29.26 -0.53
C LEU A 156 0.91 -29.05 -0.30
N ALA A 157 0.21 -28.43 -1.25
CA ALA A 157 -1.20 -28.13 -1.10
C ALA A 157 -1.97 -28.36 -2.41
N ARG A 158 -3.19 -28.87 -2.30
CA ARG A 158 -4.12 -29.06 -3.43
C ARG A 158 -5.22 -28.03 -3.36
N THR A 159 -5.36 -27.24 -4.43
CA THR A 159 -6.30 -26.10 -4.47
C THR A 159 -6.81 -25.82 -5.88
N HIS A 160 -7.87 -24.99 -5.95
CA HIS A 160 -8.29 -24.34 -7.18
C HIS A 160 -7.77 -22.90 -7.17
N LEU A 161 -7.05 -22.51 -8.21
CA LEU A 161 -6.56 -21.17 -8.35
C LEU A 161 -7.58 -20.29 -9.08
N ARG A 162 -7.75 -19.07 -8.59
CA ARG A 162 -8.59 -18.03 -9.20
C ARG A 162 -7.77 -16.74 -9.34
N GLN A 163 -7.98 -16.02 -10.41
CA GLN A 163 -7.42 -14.68 -10.53
C GLN A 163 -8.02 -13.76 -9.46
N VAL A 164 -7.19 -12.89 -8.88
CA VAL A 164 -7.66 -11.84 -8.00
C VAL A 164 -8.37 -10.80 -8.84
N LYS A 165 -9.64 -10.55 -8.52
CA LYS A 165 -10.46 -9.52 -9.19
C LYS A 165 -10.68 -8.35 -8.26
N SER A 166 -10.71 -7.14 -8.82
CA SER A 166 -11.20 -5.96 -8.12
C SER A 166 -12.72 -6.04 -7.92
N THR A 167 -13.21 -5.41 -6.87
CA THR A 167 -14.66 -5.27 -6.63
C THR A 167 -15.30 -4.23 -7.54
N ASN A 168 -14.51 -3.38 -8.22
CA ASN A 168 -14.98 -2.28 -9.06
C ASN A 168 -16.02 -1.37 -8.37
N ASN A 169 -15.89 -1.20 -7.05
CA ASN A 169 -16.68 -0.20 -6.32
C ASN A 169 -16.16 1.21 -6.64
N PRO A 170 -17.05 2.21 -6.76
CA PRO A 170 -16.63 3.59 -7.01
C PRO A 170 -15.65 4.08 -5.95
N GLU A 171 -14.51 4.65 -6.38
CA GLU A 171 -13.44 5.20 -5.54
C GLU A 171 -12.85 4.22 -4.51
N ALA A 172 -13.20 2.95 -4.56
CA ALA A 172 -12.63 1.96 -3.65
C ALA A 172 -11.18 1.63 -4.01
N PHE A 173 -10.43 1.23 -2.99
CA PHE A 173 -9.05 0.78 -3.17
C PHE A 173 -8.99 -0.45 -4.09
N ASP A 174 -8.25 -0.35 -5.19
CA ASP A 174 -8.05 -1.47 -6.11
C ASP A 174 -7.05 -2.48 -5.54
N TYR A 175 -7.59 -3.44 -4.79
CA TYR A 175 -6.80 -4.49 -4.16
C TYR A 175 -6.14 -5.42 -5.19
N ALA A 176 -6.77 -5.65 -6.35
CA ALA A 176 -6.19 -6.49 -7.40
C ALA A 176 -4.98 -5.82 -8.04
N TYR A 177 -5.07 -4.53 -8.34
CA TYR A 177 -3.91 -3.76 -8.84
C TYR A 177 -2.78 -3.70 -7.80
N TYR A 178 -3.11 -3.46 -6.52
CA TYR A 178 -2.12 -3.50 -5.45
C TYR A 178 -1.38 -4.84 -5.39
N LEU A 179 -2.08 -5.96 -5.48
CA LEU A 179 -1.46 -7.29 -5.50
C LEU A 179 -0.64 -7.52 -6.78
N LYS A 180 -1.11 -7.04 -7.94
CA LYS A 180 -0.34 -7.04 -9.20
C LYS A 180 1.00 -6.34 -9.03
N THR A 181 1.04 -5.17 -8.36
CA THR A 181 2.31 -4.46 -8.10
C THR A 181 3.27 -5.25 -7.20
N LYS A 182 2.74 -6.15 -6.37
CA LYS A 182 3.52 -7.11 -5.58
C LYS A 182 3.90 -8.37 -6.36
N GLY A 183 3.37 -8.57 -7.56
CA GLY A 183 3.61 -9.75 -8.38
C GLY A 183 2.67 -10.92 -8.09
N ILE A 184 1.55 -10.67 -7.39
CA ILE A 184 0.55 -11.66 -7.01
C ILE A 184 -0.69 -11.46 -7.89
N LEU A 185 -0.98 -12.44 -8.75
CA LEU A 185 -2.13 -12.38 -9.67
C LEU A 185 -3.24 -13.40 -9.31
N GLN A 186 -2.91 -14.40 -8.50
CA GLN A 186 -3.81 -15.52 -8.22
C GLN A 186 -3.94 -15.79 -6.73
N GLN A 187 -5.07 -16.38 -6.38
CA GLN A 187 -5.37 -16.83 -5.02
C GLN A 187 -6.02 -18.22 -5.03
N GLY A 188 -5.77 -18.99 -3.97
CA GLY A 188 -6.33 -20.33 -3.79
C GLY A 188 -6.94 -20.51 -2.41
N TYR A 189 -7.99 -21.33 -2.33
CA TYR A 189 -8.58 -21.77 -1.07
C TYR A 189 -8.26 -23.23 -0.83
N ILE A 190 -7.66 -23.54 0.32
CA ILE A 190 -7.20 -24.87 0.68
C ILE A 190 -8.15 -25.43 1.74
N LYS A 191 -8.75 -26.59 1.43
CA LYS A 191 -9.62 -27.33 2.36
C LYS A 191 -8.79 -28.05 3.42
N PRO A 192 -9.35 -28.33 4.61
CA PRO A 192 -8.69 -29.17 5.61
C PRO A 192 -8.31 -30.52 5.04
N GLY A 193 -7.10 -31.00 5.37
CA GLY A 193 -6.56 -32.27 4.87
C GLY A 193 -6.04 -32.25 3.42
N ALA A 194 -6.20 -31.13 2.69
CA ALA A 194 -5.68 -30.99 1.33
C ALA A 194 -4.25 -30.41 1.28
N HIS A 195 -3.53 -30.46 2.37
CA HIS A 195 -2.17 -29.93 2.50
C HIS A 195 -1.34 -30.69 3.54
N ARG A 196 -0.02 -30.60 3.39
CA ARG A 196 0.95 -31.09 4.38
C ARG A 196 2.21 -30.26 4.35
N ILE A 197 2.90 -30.20 5.50
CA ILE A 197 4.22 -29.59 5.61
C ILE A 197 5.27 -30.55 5.05
N ASP A 198 6.26 -30.00 4.35
CA ASP A 198 7.45 -30.75 3.97
C ASP A 198 8.56 -30.45 4.96
N THR A 199 8.99 -31.48 5.67
CA THR A 199 10.04 -31.39 6.70
C THR A 199 11.46 -31.41 6.12
N LEU A 200 11.61 -31.74 4.81
CA LEU A 200 12.89 -31.74 4.10
C LEU A 200 13.33 -30.33 3.73
N ASN A 201 13.62 -29.55 4.71
CA ASN A 201 13.86 -28.12 4.58
C ASN A 201 15.26 -27.83 4.01
N GLN A 202 15.34 -27.31 2.78
CA GLN A 202 16.57 -26.87 2.11
C GLN A 202 16.75 -25.33 2.23
N GLU A 203 16.65 -24.80 3.43
CA GLU A 203 16.90 -23.37 3.61
C GLU A 203 18.40 -23.04 3.54
N ASN A 204 18.70 -21.92 2.90
CA ASN A 204 20.03 -21.33 2.93
C ASN A 204 20.46 -21.04 4.36
N PHE A 205 21.72 -21.33 4.68
CA PHE A 205 22.32 -21.12 6.01
C PHE A 205 21.99 -19.73 6.59
N PHE A 206 22.12 -18.68 5.80
CA PHE A 206 21.84 -17.30 6.23
C PHE A 206 20.37 -17.09 6.64
N MET A 207 19.42 -17.63 5.89
CA MET A 207 18.00 -17.53 6.23
C MET A 207 17.66 -18.34 7.48
N LYS A 208 18.22 -19.53 7.61
CA LYS A 208 18.06 -20.36 8.80
C LYS A 208 18.59 -19.67 10.05
N THR A 209 19.79 -19.06 9.95
CA THR A 209 20.41 -18.31 11.06
C THR A 209 19.56 -17.10 11.44
N ALA A 210 19.14 -16.28 10.48
CA ALA A 210 18.32 -15.10 10.78
C ALA A 210 16.97 -15.47 11.42
N ARG A 211 16.32 -16.54 10.93
CA ARG A 211 15.10 -17.06 11.54
C ARG A 211 15.33 -17.58 12.96
N PHE A 212 16.44 -18.29 13.18
CA PHE A 212 16.83 -18.72 14.52
C PHE A 212 16.97 -17.50 15.45
N CYS A 213 17.68 -16.46 15.03
CA CYS A 213 17.85 -15.23 15.81
C CYS A 213 16.52 -14.51 16.05
N SER A 214 15.65 -14.42 15.02
CA SER A 214 14.33 -13.80 15.16
C SER A 214 13.43 -14.57 16.13
N ASN A 215 13.41 -15.91 16.05
CA ASN A 215 12.67 -16.75 16.97
C ASN A 215 13.23 -16.65 18.40
N TYR A 216 14.56 -16.65 18.55
CA TYR A 216 15.22 -16.48 19.84
C TYR A 216 14.84 -15.15 20.49
N ALA A 217 14.86 -14.06 19.72
CA ALA A 217 14.42 -12.76 20.19
C ALA A 217 12.94 -12.74 20.61
N SER A 218 12.05 -13.32 19.81
CA SER A 218 10.63 -13.43 20.15
C SER A 218 10.40 -14.26 21.43
N ILE A 219 11.11 -15.38 21.60
CA ILE A 219 11.04 -16.19 22.82
C ILE A 219 11.54 -15.39 24.03
N THR A 220 12.64 -14.65 23.86
CA THR A 220 13.18 -13.78 24.93
C THR A 220 12.16 -12.72 25.34
N PHE A 221 11.51 -12.04 24.39
CA PHE A 221 10.49 -11.05 24.72
C PHE A 221 9.31 -11.69 25.46
N ARG A 222 8.81 -12.83 25.00
CA ARG A 222 7.70 -13.57 25.65
C ARG A 222 8.02 -14.06 27.06
N LYS A 223 9.29 -14.29 27.36
CA LYS A 223 9.74 -14.67 28.71
C LYS A 223 9.58 -13.53 29.72
N TYR A 224 9.79 -12.29 29.29
CA TYR A 224 9.83 -11.12 30.19
C TYR A 224 8.61 -10.19 30.06
N ILE A 225 7.86 -10.26 28.96
CA ILE A 225 6.71 -9.38 28.70
C ILE A 225 5.43 -10.20 28.76
N ASN A 226 4.62 -9.95 29.79
CA ASN A 226 3.34 -10.65 29.99
C ASN A 226 2.18 -9.98 29.25
N ASP A 227 2.26 -8.68 29.00
CA ASP A 227 1.21 -7.92 28.32
C ASP A 227 1.27 -8.17 26.80
N PRO A 228 0.20 -8.72 26.19
CA PRO A 228 0.18 -9.01 24.76
C PRO A 228 0.31 -7.77 23.88
N GLN A 229 -0.17 -6.60 24.33
CA GLN A 229 -0.08 -5.36 23.56
C GLN A 229 1.36 -4.85 23.52
N ILE A 230 2.02 -4.83 24.68
CA ILE A 230 3.43 -4.42 24.80
C ILE A 230 4.33 -5.39 24.02
N LEU A 231 4.05 -6.70 24.13
CA LEU A 231 4.75 -7.72 23.36
C LEU A 231 4.58 -7.49 21.83
N GLY A 232 3.35 -7.22 21.39
CA GLY A 232 3.07 -6.95 19.97
C GLY A 232 3.84 -5.73 19.44
N ILE A 233 3.94 -4.66 20.24
CA ILE A 233 4.71 -3.46 19.89
C ILE A 233 6.23 -3.77 19.86
N ALA A 234 6.74 -4.56 20.82
CA ALA A 234 8.15 -4.97 20.85
C ALA A 234 8.53 -5.80 19.59
N GLU A 235 7.71 -6.81 19.27
CA GLU A 235 7.93 -7.66 18.09
C GLU A 235 7.79 -6.84 16.78
N ALA A 236 6.89 -5.87 16.72
CA ALA A 236 6.72 -4.99 15.56
C ALA A 236 7.92 -4.08 15.33
N ILE A 237 8.41 -3.39 16.38
CA ILE A 237 9.52 -2.42 16.27
C ILE A 237 10.86 -3.12 16.00
N LEU A 238 11.13 -4.25 16.65
CA LEU A 238 12.45 -4.90 16.60
C LEU A 238 12.55 -5.99 15.54
N LEU A 239 11.47 -6.76 15.33
CA LEU A 239 11.46 -7.91 14.44
C LEU A 239 10.60 -7.72 13.18
N GLY A 240 9.84 -6.63 13.09
CA GLY A 240 8.92 -6.39 11.97
C GLY A 240 7.67 -7.27 11.96
N GLN A 241 7.36 -7.95 13.08
CA GLN A 241 6.23 -8.88 13.21
C GLN A 241 5.00 -8.17 13.76
N ASN A 242 3.98 -7.94 12.92
CA ASN A 242 2.79 -7.15 13.26
C ASN A 242 1.55 -8.00 13.64
N LEU A 243 1.72 -9.31 13.83
CA LEU A 243 0.59 -10.23 14.01
C LEU A 243 -0.19 -10.02 15.31
N LEU A 244 0.50 -9.59 16.38
CA LEU A 244 -0.08 -9.39 17.71
C LEU A 244 -0.65 -7.98 17.93
N LEU A 245 -0.41 -7.04 17.02
CA LEU A 245 -0.93 -5.68 17.15
C LEU A 245 -2.45 -5.67 17.04
N SER A 246 -3.13 -5.08 18.03
CA SER A 246 -4.58 -4.84 17.97
C SER A 246 -4.91 -3.76 16.92
N GLU A 247 -6.17 -3.70 16.54
CA GLU A 247 -6.66 -2.68 15.60
C GLU A 247 -6.61 -1.28 16.23
N ASP A 248 -6.93 -1.19 17.53
CA ASP A 248 -6.95 0.07 18.26
C ASP A 248 -5.55 0.69 18.35
N ILE A 249 -4.51 -0.12 18.61
CA ILE A 249 -3.12 0.35 18.55
C ILE A 249 -2.80 0.88 17.16
N TYR A 250 -3.18 0.13 16.12
CA TYR A 250 -2.94 0.55 14.73
C TYR A 250 -3.60 1.90 14.42
N GLN A 251 -4.85 2.08 14.89
CA GLN A 251 -5.61 3.31 14.72
C GLN A 251 -4.98 4.50 15.46
N ASN A 252 -4.63 4.33 16.75
CA ASN A 252 -4.01 5.38 17.56
C ASN A 252 -2.70 5.90 16.95
N TYR A 253 -1.85 4.95 16.46
CA TYR A 253 -0.59 5.32 15.79
C TYR A 253 -0.83 5.97 14.42
N SER A 254 -1.88 5.59 13.70
CA SER A 254 -2.29 6.23 12.46
C SER A 254 -2.78 7.65 12.68
N ASP A 255 -3.66 7.85 13.66
CA ASP A 255 -4.30 9.13 13.97
C ASP A 255 -3.30 10.19 14.44
N THR A 256 -2.21 9.76 15.07
CA THR A 256 -1.11 10.62 15.50
C THR A 256 0.01 10.80 14.48
N GLY A 257 -0.04 10.08 13.33
CA GLY A 257 1.02 10.07 12.33
C GLY A 257 2.25 9.25 12.69
N ALA A 258 2.22 8.49 13.80
CA ALA A 258 3.31 7.65 14.27
C ALA A 258 3.27 6.21 13.72
N ILE A 259 2.38 5.90 12.77
CA ILE A 259 2.22 4.55 12.20
C ILE A 259 3.53 3.98 11.63
N HIS A 260 4.42 4.84 11.13
CA HIS A 260 5.73 4.46 10.60
C HIS A 260 6.68 3.88 11.66
N VAL A 261 6.38 4.06 12.94
CA VAL A 261 7.13 3.53 14.08
C VAL A 261 6.79 2.06 14.33
N LEU A 262 5.54 1.63 14.10
CA LEU A 262 5.11 0.24 14.25
C LEU A 262 5.60 -0.70 13.14
N SER A 263 6.18 -0.16 12.09
CA SER A 263 6.84 -0.95 11.06
C SER A 263 8.32 -0.66 11.05
N VAL A 264 9.15 -1.70 10.85
CA VAL A 264 10.58 -1.47 10.71
C VAL A 264 10.83 -0.54 9.53
N SER A 265 11.39 0.61 9.82
CA SER A 265 11.62 1.71 8.87
C SER A 265 13.10 1.96 8.61
N GLY A 266 13.41 2.90 7.71
CA GLY A 266 14.77 3.35 7.48
C GLY A 266 15.45 3.90 8.71
N LEU A 267 14.69 4.53 9.61
CA LEU A 267 15.20 5.02 10.89
C LEU A 267 15.71 3.87 11.78
N HIS A 268 14.96 2.76 11.86
CA HIS A 268 15.34 1.58 12.64
C HIS A 268 16.67 0.99 12.14
N VAL A 269 16.80 0.84 10.81
CA VAL A 269 18.05 0.35 10.19
C VAL A 269 19.20 1.30 10.49
N ALA A 270 18.98 2.62 10.38
CA ALA A 270 20.00 3.63 10.66
C ALA A 270 20.44 3.64 12.13
N ILE A 271 19.48 3.53 13.06
CA ILE A 271 19.75 3.43 14.51
C ILE A 271 20.56 2.17 14.79
N PHE A 272 20.15 1.01 14.27
CA PHE A 272 20.84 -0.25 14.51
C PHE A 272 22.28 -0.22 13.99
N ILE A 273 22.49 0.23 12.76
CA ILE A 273 23.83 0.27 12.16
C ILE A 273 24.73 1.36 12.76
N SER A 274 24.17 2.42 13.36
CA SER A 274 24.94 3.54 13.90
C SER A 274 25.91 3.12 15.00
N VAL A 275 25.56 2.11 15.82
CA VAL A 275 26.43 1.54 16.85
C VAL A 275 27.69 0.97 16.22
N PHE A 276 27.54 0.21 15.15
CA PHE A 276 28.68 -0.41 14.46
C PHE A 276 29.51 0.63 13.72
N ILE A 277 28.90 1.63 13.10
CA ILE A 277 29.62 2.76 12.49
C ILE A 277 30.43 3.48 13.54
N TRP A 278 29.85 3.75 14.73
CA TRP A 278 30.58 4.39 15.85
C TRP A 278 31.72 3.52 16.36
N MET A 279 31.54 2.19 16.48
CA MET A 279 32.64 1.28 16.87
C MET A 279 33.81 1.37 15.88
N PHE A 280 33.53 1.31 14.58
CA PHE A 280 34.56 1.40 13.54
C PHE A 280 35.14 2.81 13.38
N SER A 281 34.45 3.87 13.82
CA SER A 281 34.99 5.23 13.78
C SER A 281 36.14 5.48 14.75
N LYS A 282 36.26 4.62 15.78
CA LYS A 282 37.39 4.69 16.74
C LYS A 282 38.69 4.15 16.16
N SER A 283 38.67 3.44 15.04
CA SER A 283 39.89 2.97 14.38
C SER A 283 40.49 4.08 13.53
N SER A 284 41.75 4.40 13.82
CA SER A 284 42.54 5.40 13.08
C SER A 284 43.16 4.88 11.77
N ARG A 285 42.88 3.62 11.41
CA ARG A 285 43.39 3.03 10.16
C ARG A 285 42.65 3.58 8.95
N GLU A 286 43.37 4.14 7.98
CA GLU A 286 42.80 4.71 6.74
C GLU A 286 43.26 3.97 5.48
N ASP A 287 43.98 2.85 5.60
CA ASP A 287 44.43 2.03 4.50
C ASP A 287 43.25 1.49 3.70
N PHE A 288 43.41 1.32 2.39
CA PHE A 288 42.35 0.91 1.47
C PHE A 288 41.78 -0.46 1.84
N THR A 289 42.63 -1.40 2.25
CA THR A 289 42.21 -2.75 2.68
C THR A 289 41.29 -2.69 3.90
N TRP A 290 41.64 -1.84 4.90
CA TRP A 290 40.77 -1.63 6.06
C TRP A 290 39.44 -0.98 5.73
N LYS A 291 39.42 -0.02 4.81
CA LYS A 291 38.16 0.59 4.32
C LYS A 291 37.25 -0.43 3.66
N ILE A 292 37.78 -1.30 2.80
CA ILE A 292 37.02 -2.38 2.15
C ILE A 292 36.51 -3.36 3.20
N LEU A 293 37.33 -3.82 4.13
CA LEU A 293 36.94 -4.74 5.20
C LEU A 293 35.82 -4.14 6.06
N LYS A 294 35.95 -2.89 6.48
CA LYS A 294 34.94 -2.15 7.24
C LYS A 294 33.62 -2.10 6.49
N ILE A 295 33.62 -1.71 5.20
CA ILE A 295 32.41 -1.64 4.39
C ILE A 295 31.76 -3.01 4.27
N THR A 296 32.54 -4.06 3.99
CA THR A 296 32.04 -5.43 3.84
C THR A 296 31.34 -5.91 5.11
N ILE A 297 31.94 -5.67 6.28
CA ILE A 297 31.35 -6.04 7.57
C ILE A 297 30.06 -5.23 7.81
N LEU A 298 30.07 -3.91 7.59
CA LEU A 298 28.89 -3.08 7.78
C LEU A 298 27.75 -3.50 6.82
N LEU A 299 28.06 -3.82 5.57
CA LEU A 299 27.07 -4.33 4.61
C LEU A 299 26.50 -5.69 5.07
N ALA A 300 27.36 -6.59 5.54
CA ALA A 300 26.90 -7.88 6.08
C ALA A 300 25.94 -7.69 7.27
N ILE A 301 26.23 -6.75 8.18
CA ILE A 301 25.36 -6.42 9.32
C ILE A 301 24.03 -5.81 8.85
N VAL A 302 24.05 -4.88 7.89
CA VAL A 302 22.82 -4.29 7.32
C VAL A 302 21.93 -5.36 6.73
N TRP A 303 22.46 -6.21 5.85
CA TRP A 303 21.68 -7.24 5.18
C TRP A 303 21.27 -8.38 6.12
N PHE A 304 22.07 -8.68 7.14
CA PHE A 304 21.66 -9.59 8.22
C PHE A 304 20.41 -9.05 8.95
N TYR A 305 20.41 -7.74 9.30
CA TYR A 305 19.25 -7.11 9.93
C TYR A 305 18.03 -7.08 9.00
N VAL A 306 18.22 -6.82 7.70
CA VAL A 306 17.14 -6.89 6.68
C VAL A 306 16.50 -8.28 6.64
N ILE A 307 17.32 -9.35 6.69
CA ILE A 307 16.81 -10.74 6.67
C ILE A 307 16.15 -11.08 8.00
N LEU A 308 16.71 -10.66 9.13
CA LEU A 308 16.18 -10.88 10.48
C LEU A 308 14.78 -10.30 10.64
N THR A 309 14.51 -9.15 10.03
CA THR A 309 13.21 -8.46 10.06
C THR A 309 12.24 -8.91 8.96
N GLY A 310 12.50 -10.08 8.34
CA GLY A 310 11.59 -10.71 7.37
C GLY A 310 11.62 -10.10 5.96
N MET A 311 12.67 -9.32 5.61
CA MET A 311 12.82 -8.70 4.28
C MET A 311 11.63 -7.85 3.85
N ALA A 312 10.96 -7.17 4.79
CA ALA A 312 9.85 -6.28 4.48
C ALA A 312 10.30 -5.21 3.45
N PRO A 313 9.44 -4.80 2.50
CA PRO A 313 9.80 -3.84 1.45
C PRO A 313 10.38 -2.52 1.98
N SER A 314 9.92 -2.04 3.14
CA SER A 314 10.46 -0.85 3.81
C SER A 314 11.92 -1.04 4.23
N VAL A 315 12.25 -2.23 4.75
CA VAL A 315 13.59 -2.55 5.26
C VAL A 315 14.57 -2.82 4.12
N ILE A 316 14.13 -3.48 3.04
CA ILE A 316 14.95 -3.66 1.83
C ILE A 316 15.34 -2.30 1.25
N ARG A 317 14.40 -1.35 1.16
CA ARG A 317 14.70 0.02 0.70
C ARG A 317 15.75 0.69 1.59
N ALA A 318 15.55 0.63 2.90
CA ALA A 318 16.48 1.20 3.85
C ALA A 318 17.87 0.55 3.76
N GLY A 319 17.93 -0.77 3.71
CA GLY A 319 19.17 -1.52 3.54
C GLY A 319 19.90 -1.14 2.25
N THR A 320 19.17 -0.99 1.14
CA THR A 320 19.75 -0.54 -0.13
C THR A 320 20.30 0.87 -0.04
N MET A 321 19.54 1.82 0.53
CA MET A 321 19.98 3.22 0.70
C MET A 321 21.20 3.33 1.63
N VAL A 322 21.16 2.64 2.77
CA VAL A 322 22.30 2.61 3.72
C VAL A 322 23.51 1.97 3.09
N SER A 323 23.35 0.89 2.32
CA SER A 323 24.45 0.25 1.60
C SER A 323 25.11 1.21 0.61
N LEU A 324 24.33 1.91 -0.19
CA LEU A 324 24.85 2.90 -1.15
C LEU A 324 25.47 4.10 -0.45
N TYR A 325 24.93 4.52 0.69
CA TYR A 325 25.51 5.57 1.53
C TYR A 325 26.88 5.15 2.07
N LEU A 326 27.00 3.95 2.64
CA LEU A 326 28.25 3.41 3.16
C LEU A 326 29.31 3.27 2.06
N ILE A 327 28.95 2.76 0.90
CA ILE A 327 29.84 2.64 -0.26
C ILE A 327 30.26 4.06 -0.73
N GLY A 328 29.26 4.92 -0.94
CA GLY A 328 29.49 6.27 -1.44
C GLY A 328 30.44 7.08 -0.55
N THR A 329 30.16 7.16 0.74
CA THR A 329 30.93 8.01 1.69
C THR A 329 32.34 7.49 2.00
N ASN A 330 32.56 6.17 1.91
CA ASN A 330 33.86 5.59 2.23
C ASN A 330 34.79 5.42 0.99
N LEU A 331 34.21 5.21 -0.22
CA LEU A 331 35.02 4.98 -1.43
C LEU A 331 35.14 6.20 -2.34
N PHE A 332 34.18 7.11 -2.31
CA PHE A 332 34.16 8.26 -3.21
C PHE A 332 34.20 9.57 -2.44
N LYS A 333 35.07 10.48 -2.84
CA LYS A 333 35.12 11.84 -2.29
C LYS A 333 33.99 12.70 -2.90
N GLY A 334 33.30 13.48 -2.06
CA GLY A 334 32.30 14.44 -2.53
C GLY A 334 30.95 13.81 -2.92
N THR A 335 30.59 12.68 -2.30
CA THR A 335 29.28 12.07 -2.52
C THR A 335 28.14 12.99 -2.08
N ASN A 336 27.14 13.11 -2.96
CA ASN A 336 25.95 13.92 -2.70
C ASN A 336 24.76 13.01 -2.35
N SER A 337 24.09 13.30 -1.23
CA SER A 337 22.94 12.51 -0.75
C SER A 337 21.80 12.39 -1.76
N TYR A 338 21.55 13.42 -2.57
CA TYR A 338 20.55 13.34 -3.64
C TYR A 338 20.89 12.29 -4.70
N ASN A 339 22.19 12.21 -5.09
CA ASN A 339 22.62 11.19 -6.04
C ASN A 339 22.54 9.77 -5.44
N ILE A 340 22.83 9.60 -4.15
CA ILE A 340 22.69 8.30 -3.45
C ILE A 340 21.22 7.84 -3.49
N ILE A 341 20.29 8.72 -3.12
CA ILE A 341 18.85 8.42 -3.16
C ILE A 341 18.39 8.10 -4.59
N ALA A 342 18.87 8.88 -5.57
CA ALA A 342 18.52 8.64 -6.96
C ALA A 342 19.04 7.30 -7.48
N ILE A 343 20.28 6.92 -7.16
CA ILE A 343 20.84 5.61 -7.51
C ILE A 343 20.05 4.49 -6.83
N ALA A 344 19.66 4.66 -5.56
CA ALA A 344 18.82 3.69 -4.87
C ALA A 344 17.47 3.51 -5.58
N ALA A 345 16.82 4.60 -6.00
CA ALA A 345 15.59 4.55 -6.76
C ALA A 345 15.76 3.81 -8.10
N ILE A 346 16.82 4.15 -8.86
CA ILE A 346 17.13 3.52 -10.14
C ILE A 346 17.32 2.01 -9.96
N VAL A 347 18.17 1.60 -9.03
CA VAL A 347 18.43 0.18 -8.74
C VAL A 347 17.14 -0.54 -8.42
N MET A 348 16.33 -0.01 -7.51
CA MET A 348 15.07 -0.64 -7.12
C MET A 348 14.05 -0.71 -8.27
N LEU A 349 13.93 0.34 -9.09
CA LEU A 349 13.02 0.36 -10.24
C LEU A 349 13.46 -0.57 -11.36
N ILE A 350 14.76 -0.82 -11.52
CA ILE A 350 15.28 -1.83 -12.45
C ILE A 350 14.88 -3.24 -11.97
N PHE A 351 14.99 -3.54 -10.68
CA PHE A 351 14.58 -4.85 -10.14
C PHE A 351 13.06 -5.06 -10.15
N ASN A 352 12.31 -4.02 -9.80
CA ASN A 352 10.85 -4.07 -9.88
C ASN A 352 10.24 -2.69 -10.22
N PRO A 353 9.87 -2.46 -11.49
CA PRO A 353 9.32 -1.18 -11.94
C PRO A 353 8.00 -0.82 -11.25
N PHE A 354 7.23 -1.82 -10.77
CA PHE A 354 5.98 -1.57 -10.06
C PHE A 354 6.14 -0.93 -8.69
N TYR A 355 7.34 -0.83 -8.13
CA TYR A 355 7.55 -0.13 -6.86
C TYR A 355 7.12 1.34 -6.91
N ILE A 356 7.22 2.02 -8.07
CA ILE A 356 6.80 3.42 -8.21
C ILE A 356 5.31 3.64 -7.89
N PHE A 357 4.47 2.61 -8.08
CA PHE A 357 3.03 2.65 -7.81
C PHE A 357 2.68 2.25 -6.36
N GLN A 358 3.65 1.81 -5.58
CA GLN A 358 3.44 1.46 -4.18
C GLN A 358 3.58 2.69 -3.29
N ALA A 359 2.53 3.01 -2.52
CA ALA A 359 2.53 4.13 -1.58
C ALA A 359 3.76 4.10 -0.65
N SER A 360 4.15 2.92 -0.17
CA SER A 360 5.32 2.76 0.70
C SER A 360 6.65 3.19 0.04
N PHE A 361 6.81 3.00 -1.28
CA PHE A 361 7.96 3.49 -2.04
C PHE A 361 7.90 5.02 -2.17
N GLN A 362 6.75 5.54 -2.58
CA GLN A 362 6.53 6.98 -2.74
C GLN A 362 6.80 7.74 -1.44
N PHE A 363 6.19 7.32 -0.33
CA PHE A 363 6.40 7.94 0.99
C PHE A 363 7.87 7.95 1.41
N SER A 364 8.59 6.85 1.19
CA SER A 364 10.00 6.74 1.59
C SER A 364 10.92 7.68 0.80
N PHE A 365 10.78 7.75 -0.53
CA PHE A 365 11.63 8.60 -1.36
C PHE A 365 11.25 10.08 -1.26
N ILE A 366 9.95 10.39 -1.26
CA ILE A 366 9.46 11.75 -1.14
C ILE A 366 9.84 12.36 0.21
N SER A 367 9.72 11.60 1.33
CA SER A 367 10.12 12.07 2.66
C SER A 367 11.59 12.41 2.74
N LEU A 368 12.46 11.54 2.21
CA LEU A 368 13.91 11.79 2.23
C LEU A 368 14.29 13.02 1.39
N LEU A 369 13.71 13.17 0.19
CA LEU A 369 13.94 14.35 -0.64
C LEU A 369 13.44 15.61 0.05
N SER A 370 12.28 15.55 0.70
CA SER A 370 11.70 16.65 1.45
C SER A 370 12.59 17.07 2.62
N ILE A 371 13.07 16.10 3.42
CA ILE A 371 13.97 16.36 4.53
C ILE A 371 15.27 16.98 4.02
N LEU A 372 15.93 16.40 3.02
CA LEU A 372 17.18 16.92 2.48
C LEU A 372 17.07 18.36 1.97
N TYR A 373 15.93 18.72 1.42
CA TYR A 373 15.71 20.05 0.85
C TYR A 373 15.22 21.08 1.88
N PHE A 374 14.21 20.75 2.66
CA PHE A 374 13.53 21.70 3.54
C PHE A 374 14.14 21.77 4.94
N GLN A 375 14.64 20.69 5.50
CA GLN A 375 15.16 20.65 6.85
C GLN A 375 16.29 21.67 7.11
N PRO A 376 17.31 21.85 6.25
CA PRO A 376 18.33 22.88 6.48
C PRO A 376 17.77 24.32 6.46
N LYS A 377 16.73 24.55 5.63
CA LYS A 377 16.07 25.86 5.51
C LYS A 377 15.22 26.18 6.73
N ILE A 378 14.44 25.20 7.22
CA ILE A 378 13.60 25.34 8.42
C ILE A 378 14.49 25.48 9.66
N LYS A 379 15.55 24.67 9.76
CA LYS A 379 16.50 24.73 10.87
C LYS A 379 17.12 26.11 11.04
N ALA A 380 17.33 26.84 9.94
CA ALA A 380 17.88 28.18 9.95
C ALA A 380 16.92 29.26 10.50
N TRP A 381 15.62 28.96 10.63
CA TRP A 381 14.63 29.95 11.10
C TRP A 381 14.80 30.30 12.58
N TRP A 382 15.27 29.32 13.38
CA TRP A 382 15.42 29.50 14.81
C TRP A 382 16.64 28.73 15.32
N LYS A 383 17.37 29.32 16.23
CA LYS A 383 18.50 28.73 16.91
C LYS A 383 18.26 28.80 18.42
N PRO A 384 17.63 27.78 19.00
CA PRO A 384 17.37 27.75 20.43
C PRO A 384 18.67 27.77 21.24
N ASP A 385 18.61 28.37 22.43
CA ASP A 385 19.72 28.33 23.36
C ASP A 385 19.81 26.94 24.04
N GLY A 386 21.06 26.45 24.19
CA GLY A 386 21.34 25.19 24.86
C GLY A 386 21.14 23.92 24.04
N LYS A 387 21.68 22.79 24.54
CA LYS A 387 21.69 21.50 23.85
C LYS A 387 20.30 20.88 23.75
N ALA A 388 19.50 21.00 24.83
CA ALA A 388 18.16 20.43 24.86
C ALA A 388 17.21 21.14 23.89
N GLY A 389 17.24 22.49 23.84
CA GLY A 389 16.44 23.25 22.88
C GLY A 389 16.79 22.92 21.43
N ASN A 390 18.09 22.84 21.12
CA ASN A 390 18.55 22.45 19.79
C ASN A 390 18.09 21.02 19.42
N PHE A 391 18.15 20.09 20.35
CA PHE A 391 17.69 18.71 20.11
C PHE A 391 16.20 18.64 19.81
N VAL A 392 15.36 19.31 20.60
CA VAL A 392 13.91 19.37 20.37
C VAL A 392 13.60 20.06 19.04
N TRP A 393 14.29 21.17 18.74
CA TRP A 393 14.13 21.87 17.48
C TRP A 393 14.55 21.01 16.27
N ASP A 394 15.60 20.21 16.41
CA ASP A 394 16.02 19.27 15.35
C ASP A 394 14.94 18.22 15.07
N LEU A 395 14.25 17.70 16.06
CA LEU A 395 13.13 16.75 15.88
C LEU A 395 11.93 17.44 15.19
N ILE A 396 11.58 18.65 15.62
CA ILE A 396 10.47 19.42 15.03
C ILE A 396 10.77 19.72 13.56
N ASN A 397 11.94 20.26 13.25
CA ASN A 397 12.25 20.69 11.89
C ASN A 397 12.35 19.51 10.92
N VAL A 398 12.81 18.34 11.35
CA VAL A 398 12.81 17.12 10.53
C VAL A 398 11.38 16.65 10.26
N SER A 399 10.51 16.66 11.28
CA SER A 399 9.09 16.28 11.13
C SER A 399 8.37 17.23 10.19
N LEU A 400 8.53 18.55 10.35
CA LEU A 400 7.94 19.55 9.46
C LEU A 400 8.47 19.41 8.02
N ALA A 401 9.78 19.26 7.86
CA ALA A 401 10.40 19.13 6.55
C ALA A 401 9.90 17.88 5.82
N ALA A 402 9.72 16.76 6.51
CA ALA A 402 9.19 15.54 5.92
C ALA A 402 7.76 15.74 5.38
N GLN A 403 6.91 16.44 6.13
CA GLN A 403 5.49 16.60 5.79
C GLN A 403 5.23 17.48 4.58
N ILE A 404 6.08 18.44 4.25
CA ILE A 404 5.81 19.39 3.14
C ILE A 404 5.53 18.67 1.82
N MET A 405 6.38 17.70 1.44
CA MET A 405 6.18 16.99 0.18
C MET A 405 5.29 15.74 0.35
N ILE A 406 5.18 15.18 1.56
CA ILE A 406 4.35 14.01 1.84
C ILE A 406 2.87 14.39 1.94
N PHE A 407 2.55 15.59 2.43
CA PHE A 407 1.18 16.05 2.70
C PHE A 407 0.19 15.79 1.54
N PRO A 408 0.46 16.17 0.27
CA PRO A 408 -0.46 15.90 -0.82
C PRO A 408 -0.74 14.41 -1.03
N VAL A 409 0.31 13.60 -0.93
CA VAL A 409 0.22 12.16 -1.14
C VAL A 409 -0.54 11.47 0.01
N THR A 410 -0.35 11.96 1.25
CA THR A 410 -1.06 11.45 2.43
C THR A 410 -2.57 11.66 2.31
N ILE A 411 -3.01 12.87 2.02
CA ILE A 411 -4.45 13.15 1.89
C ILE A 411 -5.07 12.49 0.66
N TYR A 412 -4.32 12.29 -0.41
CA TYR A 412 -4.79 11.57 -1.59
C TYR A 412 -5.06 10.09 -1.32
N TYR A 413 -4.14 9.38 -0.61
CA TYR A 413 -4.31 7.95 -0.35
C TYR A 413 -5.19 7.64 0.86
N PHE A 414 -5.10 8.45 1.93
CA PHE A 414 -5.74 8.12 3.21
C PHE A 414 -6.94 9.02 3.53
N HIS A 415 -7.16 10.10 2.80
CA HIS A 415 -8.23 11.07 3.01
C HIS A 415 -8.28 11.64 4.43
N GLN A 416 -7.13 11.60 5.12
CA GLN A 416 -6.95 12.13 6.48
C GLN A 416 -5.54 12.70 6.67
N PHE A 417 -5.42 13.58 7.67
CA PHE A 417 -4.13 14.18 8.03
C PHE A 417 -3.98 14.24 9.57
N PRO A 418 -2.91 13.67 10.13
CA PRO A 418 -2.62 13.74 11.55
C PRO A 418 -2.14 15.14 11.95
N SER A 419 -2.88 15.84 12.80
CA SER A 419 -2.56 17.24 13.16
C SER A 419 -1.35 17.35 14.08
N TYR A 420 -1.17 16.38 14.97
CA TYR A 420 -0.11 16.38 15.99
C TYR A 420 1.14 15.57 15.61
N PHE A 421 1.37 15.34 14.31
CA PHE A 421 2.51 14.54 13.83
C PHE A 421 3.88 15.03 14.34
N ALA A 422 4.05 16.34 14.56
CA ALA A 422 5.30 16.90 15.10
C ALA A 422 5.47 16.56 16.58
N ILE A 423 4.39 16.62 17.37
CA ILE A 423 4.41 16.28 18.79
C ILE A 423 4.65 14.80 19.00
N SER A 424 3.94 13.96 18.25
CA SER A 424 4.15 12.51 18.27
C SER A 424 5.59 12.14 17.87
N GLY A 425 6.17 12.84 16.89
CA GLY A 425 7.56 12.65 16.45
C GLY A 425 8.59 13.00 17.53
N ILE A 426 8.37 14.08 18.29
CA ILE A 426 9.26 14.48 19.40
C ILE A 426 9.32 13.39 20.47
N ILE A 427 8.21 12.72 20.76
CA ILE A 427 8.11 11.69 21.78
C ILE A 427 8.55 10.33 21.21
N ALA A 428 8.00 9.94 20.07
CA ALA A 428 8.20 8.61 19.54
C ALA A 428 9.65 8.34 19.07
N VAL A 429 10.31 9.30 18.40
CA VAL A 429 11.64 9.06 17.83
C VAL A 429 12.71 8.78 18.91
N PRO A 430 12.82 9.57 20.00
CA PRO A 430 13.76 9.25 21.07
C PRO A 430 13.41 7.95 21.80
N LEU A 431 12.12 7.71 22.12
CA LEU A 431 11.70 6.50 22.80
C LEU A 431 12.00 5.25 21.98
N VAL A 432 11.66 5.26 20.69
CA VAL A 432 11.97 4.14 19.77
C VAL A 432 13.47 3.89 19.66
N THR A 433 14.29 4.94 19.66
CA THR A 433 15.74 4.82 19.65
C THR A 433 16.22 4.05 20.89
N ILE A 434 15.72 4.42 22.06
CA ILE A 434 16.08 3.75 23.32
C ILE A 434 15.51 2.32 23.38
N ILE A 435 14.29 2.11 22.87
CA ILE A 435 13.65 0.78 22.76
C ILE A 435 14.48 -0.15 21.86
N ILE A 436 14.95 0.31 20.71
CA ILE A 436 15.79 -0.50 19.82
C ILE A 436 17.10 -0.92 20.51
N TYR A 437 17.77 0.01 21.20
CA TYR A 437 19.01 -0.31 21.89
C TYR A 437 18.76 -1.22 23.10
N SER A 438 17.80 -0.91 23.95
CA SER A 438 17.50 -1.71 25.15
C SER A 438 16.99 -3.11 24.79
N GLY A 439 16.13 -3.22 23.76
CA GLY A 439 15.65 -4.53 23.26
C GLY A 439 16.77 -5.36 22.63
N THR A 440 17.70 -4.73 21.90
CA THR A 440 18.89 -5.42 21.37
C THR A 440 19.80 -5.91 22.52
N LEU A 441 20.03 -5.08 23.53
CA LEU A 441 20.80 -5.47 24.72
C LEU A 441 20.14 -6.61 25.49
N LEU A 442 18.81 -6.57 25.62
CA LEU A 442 18.04 -7.63 26.31
C LEU A 442 18.23 -8.99 25.62
N ILE A 443 18.24 -9.02 24.27
CA ILE A 443 18.48 -10.24 23.50
C ILE A 443 19.93 -10.71 23.71
N ILE A 444 20.91 -9.82 23.69
CA ILE A 444 22.33 -10.14 23.86
C ILE A 444 22.59 -10.66 25.27
N PHE A 445 22.07 -9.99 26.30
CA PHE A 445 22.29 -10.41 27.66
C PHE A 445 21.53 -11.71 28.01
N GLU A 446 20.43 -12.02 27.33
CA GLU A 446 19.80 -13.34 27.50
C GLU A 446 20.73 -14.48 27.12
N ALA A 447 21.58 -14.27 26.10
CA ALA A 447 22.55 -15.27 25.66
C ALA A 447 23.80 -15.34 26.54
N ILE A 448 24.20 -14.23 27.20
CA ILE A 448 25.47 -14.14 27.96
C ILE A 448 25.24 -14.28 29.46
N CYS A 449 24.31 -13.52 30.00
CA CYS A 449 24.04 -13.44 31.44
C CYS A 449 22.59 -12.98 31.69
N SER A 450 21.65 -13.93 31.72
CA SER A 450 20.21 -13.66 31.86
C SER A 450 19.82 -12.93 33.14
N SER A 451 20.68 -12.94 34.18
CA SER A 451 20.45 -12.21 35.42
C SER A 451 20.36 -10.69 35.23
N ILE A 452 21.06 -10.15 34.24
CA ILE A 452 21.02 -8.71 33.91
C ILE A 452 19.64 -8.31 33.38
N ASN A 453 18.95 -9.24 32.72
CA ASN A 453 17.62 -9.00 32.19
C ASN A 453 16.52 -8.83 33.26
N LEU A 454 16.77 -9.26 34.50
CA LEU A 454 15.87 -8.94 35.62
C LEU A 454 15.74 -7.42 35.85
N LEU A 455 16.79 -6.66 35.52
CA LEU A 455 16.78 -5.19 35.59
C LEU A 455 16.40 -4.55 34.24
N LEU A 456 16.92 -5.07 33.12
CA LEU A 456 16.68 -4.49 31.80
C LEU A 456 15.25 -4.69 31.29
N ALA A 457 14.64 -5.84 31.54
CA ALA A 457 13.33 -6.15 31.02
C ALA A 457 12.19 -5.27 31.59
N PRO A 458 12.14 -4.97 32.87
CA PRO A 458 11.15 -3.99 33.41
C PRO A 458 11.34 -2.60 32.78
N LEU A 459 12.59 -2.14 32.62
CA LEU A 459 12.86 -0.84 31.98
C LEU A 459 12.41 -0.84 30.51
N PHE A 460 12.73 -1.89 29.77
CA PHE A 460 12.31 -2.06 28.38
C PHE A 460 10.79 -2.06 28.24
N THR A 461 10.09 -2.81 29.10
CA THR A 461 8.62 -2.86 29.14
C THR A 461 8.03 -1.49 29.48
N LEU A 462 8.62 -0.76 30.43
CA LEU A 462 8.20 0.59 30.82
C LEU A 462 8.34 1.59 29.67
N LEU A 463 9.43 1.54 28.92
CA LEU A 463 9.64 2.41 27.74
C LEU A 463 8.58 2.20 26.66
N ILE A 464 8.24 0.94 26.37
CA ILE A 464 7.18 0.63 25.40
C ILE A 464 5.81 1.09 25.92
N LYS A 465 5.55 0.89 27.20
CA LYS A 465 4.32 1.36 27.86
C LYS A 465 4.20 2.88 27.76
N TRP A 466 5.27 3.61 28.05
CA TRP A 466 5.30 5.07 27.91
C TRP A 466 5.06 5.51 26.47
N LEU A 467 5.69 4.86 25.51
CA LEU A 467 5.43 5.13 24.10
C LEU A 467 3.96 4.95 23.77
N ASN A 468 3.37 3.81 24.14
CA ASN A 468 1.98 3.51 23.83
C ASN A 468 1.01 4.49 24.50
N VAL A 469 1.16 4.75 25.80
CA VAL A 469 0.32 5.70 26.54
C VAL A 469 0.44 7.13 25.99
N SER A 470 1.65 7.54 25.59
CA SER A 470 1.84 8.88 25.00
C SER A 470 1.13 9.00 23.64
N ILE A 471 1.20 7.98 22.81
CA ILE A 471 0.52 7.96 21.51
C ILE A 471 -1.01 7.92 21.71
N GLU A 472 -1.50 7.10 22.61
CA GLU A 472 -2.92 7.02 22.97
C GLU A 472 -3.44 8.38 23.45
N TRP A 473 -2.74 9.01 24.41
CA TRP A 473 -3.07 10.34 24.90
C TRP A 473 -3.14 11.40 23.77
N ILE A 474 -2.17 11.39 22.83
CA ILE A 474 -2.18 12.31 21.68
C ILE A 474 -3.36 12.00 20.74
N SER A 475 -3.70 10.73 20.56
CA SER A 475 -4.82 10.33 19.68
C SER A 475 -6.18 10.78 20.22
N GLU A 476 -6.32 10.90 21.53
CA GLU A 476 -7.54 11.37 22.22
C GLU A 476 -7.67 12.90 22.25
N LEU A 477 -6.62 13.65 21.89
CA LEU A 477 -6.70 15.10 21.84
C LEU A 477 -7.71 15.56 20.76
N PRO A 478 -8.43 16.67 20.99
CA PRO A 478 -9.35 17.21 20.01
C PRO A 478 -8.61 17.52 18.69
N TYR A 479 -9.23 17.17 17.58
CA TYR A 479 -8.65 17.35 16.24
C TYR A 479 -7.29 16.61 16.05
N SER A 480 -7.08 15.49 16.70
CA SER A 480 -5.87 14.65 16.52
C SER A 480 -5.64 14.30 15.07
N LYS A 481 -6.72 14.14 14.32
CA LYS A 481 -6.74 13.96 12.87
C LYS A 481 -7.82 14.82 12.22
N ILE A 482 -7.55 15.29 11.03
CA ILE A 482 -8.52 15.89 10.13
C ILE A 482 -8.93 14.80 9.14
N GLU A 483 -10.19 14.38 9.19
CA GLU A 483 -10.73 13.30 8.36
C GLU A 483 -11.56 13.83 7.18
N ASN A 484 -11.90 12.92 6.27
CA ASN A 484 -12.81 13.17 5.16
C ASN A 484 -12.32 14.27 4.19
N ILE A 485 -11.00 14.34 4.01
CA ILE A 485 -10.39 15.26 3.03
C ILE A 485 -10.42 14.58 1.67
N TRP A 486 -11.26 15.09 0.77
CA TRP A 486 -11.26 14.65 -0.62
C TRP A 486 -10.35 15.53 -1.47
N ILE A 487 -9.55 14.91 -2.30
CA ILE A 487 -8.71 15.56 -3.32
C ILE A 487 -8.84 14.76 -4.61
N SER A 488 -9.08 15.44 -5.72
CA SER A 488 -9.10 14.84 -7.06
C SER A 488 -7.67 14.66 -7.60
N ASP A 489 -7.52 13.92 -8.72
CA ASP A 489 -6.25 13.80 -9.43
C ASP A 489 -5.70 15.17 -9.89
N ILE A 490 -6.59 16.07 -10.29
CA ILE A 490 -6.22 17.43 -10.68
C ILE A 490 -5.75 18.23 -9.46
N GLY A 491 -6.44 18.11 -8.34
CA GLY A 491 -6.06 18.74 -7.08
C GLY A 491 -4.70 18.26 -6.59
N LEU A 492 -4.42 16.95 -6.68
CA LEU A 492 -3.11 16.38 -6.37
C LEU A 492 -2.02 16.98 -7.27
N LEU A 493 -2.26 17.04 -8.59
CA LEU A 493 -1.31 17.61 -9.55
C LEU A 493 -1.03 19.09 -9.23
N LEU A 494 -2.06 19.88 -8.95
CA LEU A 494 -1.91 21.29 -8.58
C LEU A 494 -1.13 21.47 -7.27
N MET A 495 -1.32 20.58 -6.28
CA MET A 495 -0.53 20.59 -5.04
C MET A 495 0.94 20.29 -5.30
N ILE A 496 1.24 19.28 -6.13
CA ILE A 496 2.61 18.95 -6.52
C ILE A 496 3.26 20.13 -7.25
N LEU A 497 2.55 20.74 -8.20
CA LEU A 497 3.03 21.93 -8.92
C LEU A 497 3.27 23.11 -7.97
N SER A 498 2.40 23.30 -6.96
CA SER A 498 2.59 24.34 -5.94
C SER A 498 3.90 24.15 -5.18
N ILE A 499 4.22 22.92 -4.78
CA ILE A 499 5.49 22.59 -4.11
C ILE A 499 6.69 22.82 -5.05
N ILE A 500 6.58 22.45 -6.32
CA ILE A 500 7.62 22.67 -7.32
C ILE A 500 7.88 24.19 -7.49
N PHE A 501 6.82 24.99 -7.66
CA PHE A 501 6.96 26.44 -7.80
C PHE A 501 7.51 27.09 -6.51
N LEU A 502 7.13 26.58 -5.34
CA LEU A 502 7.72 27.00 -4.07
C LEU A 502 9.23 26.73 -4.04
N ILE A 503 9.66 25.53 -4.42
CA ILE A 503 11.09 25.14 -4.48
C ILE A 503 11.83 26.06 -5.46
N VAL A 504 11.31 26.24 -6.67
CA VAL A 504 11.94 27.08 -7.70
C VAL A 504 12.00 28.54 -7.25
N TRP A 505 10.94 29.04 -6.63
CA TRP A 505 10.95 30.41 -6.08
C TRP A 505 11.98 30.60 -4.98
N LEU A 506 12.09 29.65 -4.04
CA LEU A 506 13.10 29.70 -2.97
C LEU A 506 14.53 29.69 -3.50
N GLU A 507 14.80 29.03 -4.64
CA GLU A 507 16.12 28.94 -5.26
C GLU A 507 16.43 30.13 -6.19
N VAL A 508 15.50 30.49 -7.07
CA VAL A 508 15.74 31.47 -8.13
C VAL A 508 15.39 32.89 -7.69
N ARG A 509 14.50 33.01 -6.68
CA ARG A 509 14.02 34.31 -6.14
C ARG A 509 13.33 35.24 -7.17
N ARG A 510 12.89 34.68 -8.31
CA ARG A 510 12.10 35.44 -9.29
C ARG A 510 10.63 35.48 -8.90
N ILE A 511 10.04 36.67 -8.83
CA ILE A 511 8.65 36.88 -8.38
C ILE A 511 7.61 36.13 -9.23
N GLY A 512 7.90 35.85 -10.52
CA GLY A 512 7.00 35.12 -11.40
C GLY A 512 6.67 33.70 -10.87
N PHE A 513 7.63 32.99 -10.29
CA PHE A 513 7.37 31.67 -9.70
C PHE A 513 6.52 31.74 -8.43
N PHE A 514 6.60 32.83 -7.68
CA PHE A 514 5.70 33.08 -6.56
C PHE A 514 4.26 33.30 -7.04
N TYR A 515 4.07 34.10 -8.12
CA TYR A 515 2.74 34.22 -8.71
C TYR A 515 2.21 32.89 -9.27
N SER A 516 3.06 32.05 -9.89
CA SER A 516 2.66 30.71 -10.33
C SER A 516 2.22 29.82 -9.15
N LEU A 517 2.91 29.90 -8.01
CA LEU A 517 2.49 29.23 -6.78
C LEU A 517 1.10 29.71 -6.33
N LEU A 518 0.87 31.03 -6.27
CA LEU A 518 -0.44 31.60 -5.89
C LEU A 518 -1.54 31.17 -6.84
N VAL A 519 -1.27 31.15 -8.15
CA VAL A 519 -2.23 30.68 -9.16
C VAL A 519 -2.61 29.22 -8.90
N CYS A 520 -1.63 28.34 -8.63
CA CYS A 520 -1.93 26.94 -8.31
C CYS A 520 -2.80 26.84 -7.04
N LEU A 521 -2.50 27.60 -5.99
CA LEU A 521 -3.30 27.61 -4.75
C LEU A 521 -4.74 28.10 -5.00
N ILE A 522 -4.92 29.13 -5.83
CA ILE A 522 -6.25 29.62 -6.22
C ILE A 522 -7.00 28.53 -7.03
N LEU A 523 -6.32 27.88 -7.98
CA LEU A 523 -6.92 26.80 -8.77
C LEU A 523 -7.36 25.61 -7.89
N ILE A 524 -6.60 25.27 -6.85
CA ILE A 524 -6.98 24.23 -5.87
C ILE A 524 -8.28 24.65 -5.15
N VAL A 525 -8.40 25.90 -4.76
CA VAL A 525 -9.63 26.39 -4.11
C VAL A 525 -10.83 26.36 -5.07
N ILE A 526 -10.63 26.78 -6.32
CA ILE A 526 -11.67 26.75 -7.35
C ILE A 526 -12.12 25.32 -7.64
N GLU A 527 -11.18 24.41 -7.88
CA GLU A 527 -11.45 22.99 -8.12
C GLU A 527 -12.24 22.37 -6.96
N ASN A 528 -11.79 22.62 -5.73
CA ASN A 528 -12.48 22.15 -4.53
C ASN A 528 -13.92 22.70 -4.43
N ARG A 529 -14.16 23.93 -4.87
CA ARG A 529 -15.52 24.52 -4.93
C ARG A 529 -16.39 23.89 -6.01
N ILE A 530 -15.82 23.64 -7.19
CA ILE A 530 -16.52 22.94 -8.28
C ILE A 530 -16.94 21.53 -7.82
N ASP A 531 -16.03 20.78 -7.21
CA ASP A 531 -16.33 19.45 -6.67
C ASP A 531 -17.42 19.51 -5.59
N TYR A 532 -17.38 20.54 -4.75
CA TYR A 532 -18.41 20.76 -3.73
C TYR A 532 -19.78 21.02 -4.34
N PHE A 533 -19.88 21.87 -5.39
CA PHE A 533 -21.13 22.11 -6.10
C PHE A 533 -21.63 20.85 -6.81
N ASN A 534 -20.75 20.16 -7.53
CA ASN A 534 -21.09 18.91 -8.20
C ASN A 534 -21.62 17.85 -7.21
N ALA A 535 -20.99 17.70 -6.04
CA ALA A 535 -21.46 16.79 -5.00
C ALA A 535 -22.80 17.21 -4.40
N SER A 536 -23.10 18.55 -4.33
CA SER A 536 -24.34 19.06 -3.73
C SER A 536 -25.57 18.88 -4.62
N GLU A 537 -25.39 18.64 -5.92
CA GLU A 537 -26.49 18.43 -6.88
C GLU A 537 -26.70 16.97 -7.27
N LYS A 538 -25.85 16.07 -6.76
CA LYS A 538 -25.92 14.64 -7.13
C LYS A 538 -27.10 13.92 -6.50
N HIS A 539 -27.69 13.05 -7.33
CA HIS A 539 -28.73 12.09 -6.94
C HIS A 539 -28.35 10.73 -7.52
N ASP A 540 -27.67 9.93 -6.71
CA ASP A 540 -27.14 8.64 -7.15
C ASP A 540 -27.67 7.51 -6.26
N VAL A 541 -27.98 6.37 -6.89
CA VAL A 541 -28.24 5.10 -6.20
C VAL A 541 -27.10 4.16 -6.52
N ILE A 542 -26.41 3.67 -5.51
CA ILE A 542 -25.21 2.84 -5.66
C ILE A 542 -25.44 1.52 -4.94
N VAL A 543 -25.38 0.41 -5.69
CA VAL A 543 -25.38 -0.95 -5.12
C VAL A 543 -23.94 -1.47 -5.17
N TYR A 544 -23.34 -1.59 -4.01
CA TYR A 544 -21.93 -1.96 -3.90
C TYR A 544 -21.70 -3.46 -4.06
N ASP A 545 -20.54 -3.80 -4.61
CA ASP A 545 -20.03 -5.16 -4.64
C ASP A 545 -19.42 -5.50 -3.26
N THR A 546 -20.19 -6.21 -2.43
CA THR A 546 -19.78 -6.57 -1.07
C THR A 546 -19.88 -8.07 -0.83
N TYR A 547 -19.00 -8.60 0.02
CA TYR A 547 -19.04 -9.98 0.51
C TYR A 547 -19.88 -10.05 1.79
N TRP A 548 -20.64 -11.13 2.00
CA TRP A 548 -21.40 -11.45 3.22
C TRP A 548 -22.66 -10.62 3.49
N GLY A 549 -23.07 -9.83 2.54
CA GLY A 549 -24.27 -9.01 2.62
C GLY A 549 -24.38 -8.06 1.44
N TYR A 550 -25.38 -7.20 1.44
CA TYR A 550 -25.48 -6.12 0.45
C TYR A 550 -25.52 -4.76 1.11
N LEU A 551 -25.00 -3.78 0.39
CA LEU A 551 -24.96 -2.39 0.76
C LEU A 551 -25.49 -1.55 -0.39
N VAL A 552 -26.51 -0.74 -0.12
CA VAL A 552 -27.07 0.21 -1.07
C VAL A 552 -27.02 1.59 -0.45
N ASP A 553 -26.34 2.52 -1.12
CA ASP A 553 -26.33 3.92 -0.76
C ASP A 553 -27.23 4.70 -1.72
N ILE A 554 -28.12 5.48 -1.18
CA ILE A 554 -28.95 6.45 -1.87
C ILE A 554 -28.46 7.82 -1.46
N ILE A 555 -27.90 8.53 -2.43
CA ILE A 555 -27.32 9.86 -2.23
C ILE A 555 -28.32 10.87 -2.78
N GLU A 556 -28.84 11.72 -1.91
CA GLU A 556 -29.69 12.85 -2.28
C GLU A 556 -29.00 14.14 -1.82
N LYS A 557 -28.35 14.82 -2.76
CA LYS A 557 -27.53 16.01 -2.46
C LYS A 557 -26.43 15.63 -1.46
N LYS A 558 -26.52 16.12 -0.21
CA LYS A 558 -25.57 15.87 0.88
C LYS A 558 -26.10 14.89 1.93
N SER A 559 -27.28 14.33 1.73
CA SER A 559 -27.85 13.31 2.61
C SER A 559 -27.54 11.92 2.08
N LEU A 560 -27.25 11.01 3.00
CA LEU A 560 -27.00 9.61 2.72
C LEU A 560 -28.05 8.75 3.41
N TRP A 561 -28.73 7.93 2.62
CA TRP A 561 -29.55 6.83 3.11
C TRP A 561 -28.83 5.54 2.79
N SER A 562 -28.40 4.82 3.82
CA SER A 562 -27.65 3.57 3.64
C SER A 562 -28.49 2.40 4.10
N ILE A 563 -28.71 1.45 3.20
CA ILE A 563 -29.46 0.22 3.45
C ILE A 563 -28.44 -0.91 3.51
N LYS A 564 -28.37 -1.56 4.67
CA LYS A 564 -27.47 -2.70 4.88
C LYS A 564 -28.24 -3.93 5.33
N PHE A 565 -27.87 -5.09 4.79
CA PHE A 565 -28.42 -6.37 5.18
C PHE A 565 -27.35 -7.47 5.15
N GLY A 566 -27.46 -8.43 6.09
CA GLY A 566 -26.48 -9.51 6.27
C GLY A 566 -25.38 -9.15 7.26
N ASP A 567 -24.37 -10.01 7.33
CA ASP A 567 -23.24 -9.89 8.29
C ASP A 567 -22.15 -8.94 7.77
N LEU A 568 -22.53 -7.70 7.43
CA LEU A 568 -21.57 -6.67 7.03
C LEU A 568 -20.93 -6.03 8.25
N SER A 569 -19.65 -6.33 8.46
CA SER A 569 -18.86 -5.60 9.44
C SER A 569 -18.61 -4.15 8.98
N GLN A 570 -18.41 -3.22 9.91
CA GLN A 570 -18.09 -1.82 9.59
C GLN A 570 -16.87 -1.71 8.67
N LYS A 571 -15.86 -2.57 8.84
CA LYS A 571 -14.70 -2.63 7.95
C LYS A 571 -15.06 -2.95 6.50
N ASN A 572 -16.01 -3.86 6.28
CA ASN A 572 -16.43 -4.20 4.92
C ASN A 572 -17.19 -3.04 4.28
N ILE A 573 -17.98 -2.31 5.05
CA ILE A 573 -18.68 -1.09 4.61
C ILE A 573 -17.66 0.00 4.27
N ASP A 574 -16.71 0.25 5.16
CA ASP A 574 -15.68 1.25 4.95
C ASP A 574 -14.81 0.92 3.73
N PHE A 575 -14.43 -0.33 3.56
CA PHE A 575 -13.66 -0.76 2.39
C PHE A 575 -14.42 -0.56 1.06
N ALA A 576 -15.74 -0.80 1.06
CA ALA A 576 -16.55 -0.70 -0.16
C ALA A 576 -16.99 0.73 -0.47
N ALA A 577 -17.34 1.54 0.54
CA ALA A 577 -18.10 2.77 0.36
C ALA A 577 -17.43 4.04 0.92
N LYS A 578 -16.46 3.93 1.86
CA LYS A 578 -15.92 5.10 2.58
C LYS A 578 -15.39 6.19 1.64
N ASN A 579 -14.54 5.84 0.68
CA ASN A 579 -13.94 6.82 -0.21
C ASN A 579 -14.98 7.51 -1.10
N ASN A 580 -15.95 6.75 -1.59
CA ASN A 580 -17.04 7.30 -2.38
C ASN A 580 -17.92 8.25 -1.56
N ARG A 581 -18.20 7.90 -0.29
CA ARG A 581 -18.93 8.78 0.64
C ARG A 581 -18.14 10.06 0.93
N ILE A 582 -16.83 9.97 1.09
CA ILE A 582 -15.95 11.16 1.26
C ILE A 582 -15.98 12.04 0.00
N LYS A 583 -15.89 11.46 -1.19
CA LYS A 583 -15.99 12.17 -2.47
C LYS A 583 -17.29 12.98 -2.57
N HIS A 584 -18.39 12.38 -2.16
CA HIS A 584 -19.70 13.04 -2.15
C HIS A 584 -19.92 13.98 -0.95
N ARG A 585 -18.94 14.09 -0.03
CA ARG A 585 -18.97 14.99 1.14
C ARG A 585 -20.25 14.83 1.97
N LEU A 586 -20.63 13.60 2.22
CA LEU A 586 -21.88 13.26 2.90
C LEU A 586 -21.79 13.62 4.38
N VAL A 587 -22.65 14.52 4.84
CA VAL A 587 -22.59 15.10 6.20
C VAL A 587 -23.44 14.30 7.20
N GLN A 588 -24.49 13.62 6.74
CA GLN A 588 -25.39 12.86 7.61
C GLN A 588 -25.52 11.42 7.14
N ASN A 589 -25.15 10.51 7.99
CA ASN A 589 -25.45 9.10 7.81
C ASN A 589 -26.80 8.79 8.50
N ILE A 590 -27.88 8.74 7.73
CA ILE A 590 -29.12 8.14 8.22
C ILE A 590 -29.02 6.66 7.93
N GLU A 591 -28.47 5.91 8.86
CA GLU A 591 -28.46 4.45 8.81
C GLU A 591 -29.86 3.92 9.13
N ASN A 592 -30.64 3.65 8.07
CA ASN A 592 -31.83 2.83 8.23
C ASN A 592 -31.45 1.37 8.00
N SER A 593 -31.42 0.58 9.05
CA SER A 593 -31.54 -0.87 8.93
C SER A 593 -32.96 -1.17 8.45
N ALA A 594 -33.17 -1.10 7.11
CA ALA A 594 -34.46 -1.41 6.53
C ALA A 594 -34.71 -2.92 6.64
N LYS A 595 -34.95 -3.41 7.86
CA LYS A 595 -35.48 -4.77 8.04
C LYS A 595 -36.90 -4.93 7.47
N ASP A 596 -37.66 -3.82 7.33
CA ASP A 596 -39.09 -3.88 7.06
C ASP A 596 -39.60 -3.10 5.84
N LYS A 597 -38.74 -2.44 5.05
CA LYS A 597 -39.17 -1.67 3.88
C LYS A 597 -38.51 -2.19 2.59
N ASN A 598 -39.25 -3.05 1.89
CA ASN A 598 -38.81 -3.57 0.58
C ASN A 598 -39.04 -2.58 -0.57
N LEU A 599 -39.94 -1.62 -0.42
CA LEU A 599 -40.28 -0.61 -1.43
C LEU A 599 -39.79 0.76 -0.97
N ILE A 600 -38.94 1.39 -1.79
CA ILE A 600 -38.30 2.66 -1.49
C ILE A 600 -38.62 3.63 -2.62
N SER A 601 -39.09 4.82 -2.28
CA SER A 601 -39.33 5.91 -3.22
C SER A 601 -38.39 7.05 -2.93
N THR A 602 -37.59 7.44 -3.94
CA THR A 602 -36.65 8.59 -3.86
C THR A 602 -36.73 9.38 -5.16
N ASN A 603 -36.93 10.70 -5.08
CA ASN A 603 -36.97 11.59 -6.26
C ASN A 603 -37.80 11.08 -7.46
N GLY A 604 -38.96 10.50 -7.21
CA GLY A 604 -39.83 9.94 -8.27
C GLY A 604 -39.36 8.58 -8.82
N MET A 605 -38.26 8.02 -8.31
CA MET A 605 -37.83 6.67 -8.61
C MET A 605 -38.33 5.71 -7.56
N LEU A 606 -39.05 4.68 -8.02
CA LEU A 606 -39.48 3.59 -7.17
C LEU A 606 -38.53 2.42 -7.34
N MET A 607 -38.02 1.93 -6.19
CA MET A 607 -37.10 0.79 -6.13
C MET A 607 -37.68 -0.29 -5.25
N TYR A 608 -37.49 -1.53 -5.64
CA TYR A 608 -37.89 -2.68 -4.84
C TYR A 608 -36.70 -3.59 -4.51
N LEU A 609 -36.56 -3.91 -3.22
CA LEU A 609 -35.58 -4.84 -2.69
C LEU A 609 -36.24 -6.19 -2.46
N ALA A 610 -35.94 -7.17 -3.30
CA ALA A 610 -36.47 -8.51 -3.19
C ALA A 610 -35.65 -9.37 -2.22
N ASN A 611 -35.98 -9.30 -0.91
CA ASN A 611 -35.29 -10.03 0.15
C ASN A 611 -35.97 -11.35 0.51
N ASP A 612 -37.33 -11.41 0.53
CA ASP A 612 -38.12 -12.56 0.91
C ASP A 612 -39.40 -12.64 0.10
N GLU A 613 -39.90 -13.87 -0.08
CA GLU A 613 -41.15 -14.15 -0.86
C GLU A 613 -42.41 -13.76 -0.10
N GLU A 614 -42.42 -13.72 1.23
CA GLU A 614 -43.60 -13.45 2.02
C GLU A 614 -44.20 -12.07 1.75
N HIS A 615 -43.36 -11.08 1.53
CA HIS A 615 -43.83 -9.72 1.19
C HIS A 615 -44.39 -9.58 -0.23
N LEU A 616 -44.07 -10.49 -1.13
CA LEU A 616 -44.62 -10.49 -2.50
C LEU A 616 -46.11 -10.75 -2.55
N ASN A 617 -46.62 -11.51 -1.62
CA ASN A 617 -48.06 -11.88 -1.59
C ASN A 617 -48.95 -10.77 -0.99
N ILE A 618 -48.36 -9.82 -0.27
CA ILE A 618 -49.10 -8.72 0.38
C ILE A 618 -49.47 -7.61 -0.62
N LEU A 619 -48.64 -7.41 -1.67
CA LEU A 619 -48.87 -6.39 -2.69
C LEU A 619 -49.89 -6.94 -3.73
N ARG A 620 -51.10 -6.41 -3.74
CA ARG A 620 -52.19 -6.86 -4.66
C ARG A 620 -52.07 -6.30 -6.07
N ASP A 621 -51.50 -5.09 -6.24
CA ASP A 621 -51.46 -4.37 -7.52
C ASP A 621 -50.10 -4.50 -8.23
N LYS A 622 -50.12 -4.33 -9.57
CA LYS A 622 -48.90 -4.17 -10.36
C LYS A 622 -48.25 -2.81 -10.02
N ILE A 623 -46.97 -2.81 -9.71
CA ILE A 623 -46.22 -1.61 -9.37
C ILE A 623 -45.06 -1.46 -10.35
N LYS A 624 -45.05 -0.40 -11.14
CA LYS A 624 -43.93 -0.11 -12.02
C LYS A 624 -42.76 0.44 -11.20
N VAL A 625 -41.64 -0.29 -11.16
CA VAL A 625 -40.43 0.14 -10.47
C VAL A 625 -39.33 0.42 -11.48
N LYS A 626 -38.47 1.41 -11.21
CA LYS A 626 -37.32 1.69 -12.06
C LYS A 626 -36.18 0.70 -11.82
N LEU A 627 -35.96 0.34 -10.56
CA LEU A 627 -34.85 -0.53 -10.13
C LEU A 627 -35.38 -1.68 -9.27
N LEU A 628 -35.08 -2.90 -9.68
CA LEU A 628 -35.35 -4.12 -8.92
C LEU A 628 -34.04 -4.74 -8.49
N ILE A 629 -33.76 -4.78 -7.18
CA ILE A 629 -32.53 -5.36 -6.64
C ILE A 629 -32.86 -6.74 -6.08
N ILE A 630 -32.23 -7.78 -6.64
CA ILE A 630 -32.40 -9.16 -6.21
C ILE A 630 -31.28 -9.51 -5.25
N THR A 631 -31.67 -9.83 -4.03
CA THR A 631 -30.78 -10.24 -2.97
C THR A 631 -30.96 -11.73 -2.61
N LYS A 632 -30.79 -12.16 -1.43
CA LYS A 632 -30.75 -13.56 -0.96
C LYS A 632 -32.08 -14.30 -1.03
N CYS A 633 -32.80 -14.27 -2.16
CA CYS A 633 -34.07 -14.98 -2.32
C CYS A 633 -33.88 -16.44 -2.72
N LYS A 634 -34.51 -17.36 -2.00
CA LYS A 634 -34.39 -18.81 -2.22
C LYS A 634 -35.23 -19.34 -3.39
N ASN A 635 -36.41 -18.74 -3.73
CA ASN A 635 -37.38 -19.31 -4.67
C ASN A 635 -37.91 -18.32 -5.74
N ASN A 636 -37.13 -17.34 -6.16
CA ASN A 636 -37.61 -16.35 -7.12
C ASN A 636 -37.82 -16.97 -8.51
N SER A 637 -39.07 -17.01 -8.98
CA SER A 637 -39.30 -17.10 -10.41
C SER A 637 -39.13 -15.70 -11.01
N PRO A 638 -38.10 -15.47 -11.87
CA PRO A 638 -37.87 -14.18 -12.50
C PRO A 638 -39.11 -13.61 -13.18
N GLU A 639 -39.88 -14.48 -13.89
CA GLU A 639 -41.09 -14.11 -14.61
C GLU A 639 -42.18 -13.52 -13.72
N LYS A 640 -42.41 -14.06 -12.52
CA LYS A 640 -43.41 -13.54 -11.57
C LYS A 640 -43.03 -12.13 -11.09
N LEU A 641 -41.72 -11.90 -10.80
CA LEU A 641 -41.24 -10.60 -10.37
C LEU A 641 -41.33 -9.58 -11.50
N LEU A 642 -40.95 -9.94 -12.71
CA LEU A 642 -41.02 -9.07 -13.88
C LEU A 642 -42.44 -8.65 -14.22
N ARG A 643 -43.39 -9.60 -14.18
CA ARG A 643 -44.84 -9.30 -14.42
C ARG A 643 -45.45 -8.42 -13.34
N LYS A 644 -44.95 -8.47 -12.12
CA LYS A 644 -45.45 -7.72 -10.98
C LYS A 644 -44.87 -6.31 -10.88
N PHE A 645 -43.58 -6.18 -11.10
CA PHE A 645 -42.84 -4.93 -10.87
C PHE A 645 -42.47 -4.18 -12.15
N GLU A 646 -42.60 -4.79 -13.32
CA GLU A 646 -42.24 -4.21 -14.63
C GLU A 646 -40.97 -3.33 -14.56
N PRO A 647 -39.81 -3.86 -14.05
CA PRO A 647 -38.62 -3.06 -13.80
C PRO A 647 -37.91 -2.67 -15.09
N GLU A 648 -37.36 -1.45 -15.14
CA GLU A 648 -36.47 -1.03 -16.23
C GLU A 648 -35.09 -1.68 -16.10
N ILE A 649 -34.61 -1.82 -14.86
CA ILE A 649 -33.29 -2.38 -14.56
C ILE A 649 -33.41 -3.40 -13.41
N VAL A 650 -32.77 -4.54 -13.59
CA VAL A 650 -32.61 -5.57 -12.55
C VAL A 650 -31.16 -5.67 -12.16
N VAL A 651 -30.86 -5.55 -10.86
CA VAL A 651 -29.52 -5.72 -10.29
C VAL A 651 -29.48 -7.01 -9.50
N LEU A 652 -28.57 -7.90 -9.91
CA LEU A 652 -28.32 -9.17 -9.25
C LEU A 652 -27.15 -9.03 -8.27
N ASP A 653 -27.43 -9.25 -6.96
CA ASP A 653 -26.41 -9.17 -5.92
C ASP A 653 -25.32 -10.24 -6.08
N ARG A 654 -24.09 -9.91 -5.66
CA ARG A 654 -22.92 -10.80 -5.70
C ARG A 654 -23.12 -12.13 -4.98
N ASN A 655 -23.90 -12.10 -3.89
CA ASN A 655 -24.06 -13.25 -2.99
C ASN A 655 -25.13 -14.25 -3.48
N LEU A 656 -25.76 -13.99 -4.63
CA LEU A 656 -26.72 -14.90 -5.23
C LEU A 656 -26.04 -16.21 -5.66
N GLN A 657 -26.78 -17.31 -5.51
CA GLN A 657 -26.30 -18.62 -5.95
C GLN A 657 -26.24 -18.67 -7.50
N PRO A 658 -25.24 -19.37 -8.09
CA PRO A 658 -25.03 -19.39 -9.54
C PRO A 658 -26.27 -19.79 -10.34
N TRP A 659 -27.04 -20.77 -9.85
CA TRP A 659 -28.25 -21.23 -10.54
C TRP A 659 -29.41 -20.18 -10.57
N ILE A 660 -29.42 -19.27 -9.57
CA ILE A 660 -30.37 -18.14 -9.57
C ILE A 660 -29.93 -17.13 -10.63
N VAL A 661 -28.66 -16.82 -10.68
CA VAL A 661 -28.09 -15.89 -11.68
C VAL A 661 -28.35 -16.42 -13.10
N GLU A 662 -28.15 -17.73 -13.35
CA GLU A 662 -28.45 -18.34 -14.64
C GLU A 662 -29.89 -18.24 -15.03
N LYS A 663 -30.83 -18.42 -14.09
CA LYS A 663 -32.27 -18.23 -14.37
C LYS A 663 -32.61 -16.80 -14.82
N TRP A 664 -31.94 -15.80 -14.24
CA TRP A 664 -32.13 -14.39 -14.62
C TRP A 664 -31.47 -14.05 -15.95
N LEU A 665 -30.31 -14.63 -16.26
CA LEU A 665 -29.62 -14.39 -17.52
C LEU A 665 -30.23 -15.13 -18.73
N ASN A 666 -30.93 -16.25 -18.51
CA ASN A 666 -31.54 -17.06 -19.55
C ASN A 666 -33.05 -16.73 -19.76
N LEU A 667 -33.48 -15.52 -19.39
CA LEU A 667 -34.86 -15.08 -19.63
C LEU A 667 -35.12 -14.92 -21.12
N PRO A 668 -36.37 -15.23 -21.60
CA PRO A 668 -36.76 -14.99 -22.97
C PRO A 668 -36.67 -13.50 -23.34
N ASP A 669 -36.31 -13.19 -24.59
CA ASP A 669 -36.12 -11.82 -25.11
C ASP A 669 -37.39 -10.93 -25.06
N ASN A 670 -38.54 -11.48 -24.65
CA ASN A 670 -39.80 -10.74 -24.49
C ASN A 670 -39.81 -9.74 -23.31
N PHE A 671 -38.82 -9.78 -22.45
CA PHE A 671 -38.68 -8.84 -21.33
C PHE A 671 -37.57 -7.80 -21.62
N PHE A 672 -37.96 -6.59 -21.99
CA PHE A 672 -37.07 -5.45 -22.26
C PHE A 672 -36.44 -4.88 -20.96
N THR A 673 -35.82 -5.73 -20.15
CA THR A 673 -35.23 -5.35 -18.87
C THR A 673 -33.72 -5.48 -18.92
N LYS A 674 -32.96 -4.41 -18.57
CA LYS A 674 -31.52 -4.46 -18.49
C LYS A 674 -31.11 -5.18 -17.21
N ILE A 675 -30.33 -6.25 -17.33
CA ILE A 675 -29.81 -7.00 -16.17
C ILE A 675 -28.35 -6.62 -15.92
N HIS A 676 -28.05 -6.27 -14.68
CA HIS A 676 -26.69 -5.99 -14.20
C HIS A 676 -26.29 -7.02 -13.15
N ASN A 677 -25.19 -7.73 -13.37
CA ASN A 677 -24.69 -8.74 -12.45
C ASN A 677 -23.47 -8.21 -11.69
N ILE A 678 -23.66 -7.82 -10.43
CA ILE A 678 -22.57 -7.22 -9.59
C ILE A 678 -21.32 -8.10 -9.55
N LYS A 679 -21.45 -9.43 -9.54
CA LYS A 679 -20.29 -10.32 -9.48
C LYS A 679 -19.39 -10.26 -10.72
N VAL A 680 -19.95 -9.88 -11.87
CA VAL A 680 -19.25 -9.81 -13.17
C VAL A 680 -18.93 -8.36 -13.53
N ASP A 681 -19.95 -7.49 -13.40
CA ASP A 681 -19.93 -6.12 -13.90
C ASP A 681 -19.42 -5.11 -12.83
N GLY A 682 -19.30 -5.54 -11.56
CA GLY A 682 -18.93 -4.68 -10.43
C GLY A 682 -20.15 -3.94 -9.84
N ALA A 683 -19.88 -2.91 -9.04
CA ALA A 683 -20.94 -2.12 -8.42
C ALA A 683 -21.85 -1.46 -9.46
N PHE A 684 -23.14 -1.37 -9.13
CA PHE A 684 -24.11 -0.69 -9.97
C PHE A 684 -24.29 0.76 -9.51
N VAL A 685 -24.23 1.71 -10.45
CA VAL A 685 -24.43 3.13 -10.19
C VAL A 685 -25.53 3.65 -11.10
N LEU A 686 -26.60 4.17 -10.52
CA LEU A 686 -27.68 4.84 -11.24
C LEU A 686 -27.72 6.32 -10.86
N SER A 687 -27.38 7.19 -11.81
CA SER A 687 -27.45 8.65 -11.64
C SER A 687 -28.76 9.19 -12.17
N ALA A 688 -29.47 10.00 -11.40
CA ALA A 688 -30.77 10.55 -11.78
C ALA A 688 -30.70 11.51 -12.99
N TYR A 689 -29.54 12.08 -13.27
CA TYR A 689 -29.31 12.97 -14.42
C TYR A 689 -29.28 12.29 -15.78
N GLN A 690 -29.20 10.97 -15.87
CA GLN A 690 -29.24 10.23 -17.15
C GLN A 690 -30.65 10.06 -17.76
N THR A 691 -31.64 10.70 -17.19
CA THR A 691 -33.05 10.56 -17.61
C THR A 691 -33.66 11.81 -18.23
N LYS A 692 -32.86 12.61 -18.97
CA LYS A 692 -33.39 13.61 -19.90
C LYS A 692 -33.17 13.20 -21.34
#